data_259444394e2d1e7a604bfbe3d00f3548
#
_entry.id   259444394e2d1e7a604bfbe3d00f3548
#
_cell.length_a   1.000
_cell.length_b   1.000
_cell.length_c   1.000
_cell.angle_alpha   90.00
_cell.angle_beta   90.00
_cell.angle_gamma   90.00
#
_symmetry.space_group_name_H-M   'P 1'
#
loop_
_entity.id
_entity.type
_entity.pdbx_description
1 polymer ?
#
loop_
_entity_poly.entity_id
_entity_poly.type
_entity_poly.pdbx_seq_one_letter_code
_entity_poly.pdbx_strand_id
1 'polypeptide(L)'
;MLRPTIVCALLMSGLVAIDWLPGSAVNAATGLQEIELRNWIRSPSYGPDNRLVFEINGDIWVSGIVDGGADLRADKIVQVTSGPAWDRDPDWGADGESIVFASDRDGSTDLWRVTVDDTGIVTETVQLTIEEAADTQPTEGPDGVIVFIRGYNATADIWRRTIGGEEHALIEGNGIEGSPVFSPDGTKLLYIIGRTIRLVKFDDEGEIKEDEVVISGMTVVDVAWAPDGERIVFSTQGGTPGVYVAPEDGRFSNLVIEASASPAWAPDGNSIALAELAPAGPGYNGDPDRVGDRAVTDIFEPPDDTARFWFIEAPAPFITEPEPTSLRVRIDRTVYNGEAFDRVWERMADIYFTNGERASKWAQLRNQFRPQALTAENDAVLEEVIHSMLRARPTTRDAATGRAAVSSAHPIATAAGVEILEAGGNVIDAAVAVSFALGVVEPDASGLGGYGQMVAYLTDLEAPVVIEFLTRAPQEATLENAALNNATGPMLANVPGVVRGMELAFDKYGSGQIEWARLIEPAIRAATEGFVLDDAFTTTLAHERARYGPWDSSMELFFPNGEPLKAGDLFKNPDLGWTLKEIAEGGGDAFYEGEVARRIVEDLRGQGNAMTMNDMARYFAVERHPVVGEYRGHTIYSAAPPVSGGVSLIAKLNLLNNFAPMGLYSENAASLHALIEASKLQPSTRGRLADPSLWPVDIDPVIDPGAAKIRWTRCFDSQKATLPDDLRSNAGGMPECAREQDRIASVWFENDLACQDTDEGCSYTGTTAFAIADGEGNFVSVTQTLGTWGGNFYVTPGIGFPYNDKLRSYGSNPTGYGARLPYARNGTSISPTLVFHGTGDDQKPLLAVGAAGNAWIGAAVYSVITGIIDGGLDPQRALELPRFLVSSSGRGGDAQRAAVITAEDIIAPSVVRELRGMGHRFQKISLRGEMRMGYGAAVVIQNGEATAGADPRRSGSAKASQQQ
;
A
#
# COMPACT_ATOMS: atom_id res chain seq x y z
N MET A 1 2.26 -21.81 3.10
CA MET A 1 1.20 -21.16 2.29
C MET A 1 1.73 -19.81 1.88
N LEU A 2 2.04 -19.62 0.61
CA LEU A 2 2.65 -18.41 0.09
C LEU A 2 1.68 -17.23 0.21
N ARG A 3 2.20 -16.11 0.63
CA ARG A 3 1.45 -14.87 0.90
C ARG A 3 0.90 -14.25 -0.39
N PRO A 4 -0.32 -13.72 -0.40
CA PRO A 4 -0.94 -13.12 -1.58
C PRO A 4 -0.25 -11.86 -2.16
N THR A 5 0.81 -11.41 -1.58
CA THR A 5 1.28 -10.01 -1.61
C THR A 5 2.28 -9.63 -2.70
N ILE A 6 2.87 -10.58 -3.40
CA ILE A 6 4.04 -10.29 -4.29
C ILE A 6 3.68 -10.16 -5.78
N VAL A 7 2.45 -10.37 -6.17
CA VAL A 7 2.07 -10.84 -7.50
C VAL A 7 1.89 -9.82 -8.60
N CYS A 8 1.18 -8.76 -8.39
CA CYS A 8 1.04 -7.79 -9.50
C CYS A 8 2.32 -7.01 -9.77
N ALA A 9 3.19 -6.99 -8.83
CA ALA A 9 4.44 -6.25 -8.91
C ALA A 9 5.52 -6.96 -9.73
N LEU A 10 5.57 -8.26 -9.64
CA LEU A 10 6.46 -9.08 -10.49
C LEU A 10 5.97 -9.20 -11.93
N LEU A 11 4.70 -8.82 -12.17
CA LEU A 11 4.07 -8.89 -13.48
C LEU A 11 4.78 -8.04 -14.54
N MET A 12 5.52 -7.03 -14.15
CA MET A 12 6.07 -6.03 -15.06
C MET A 12 7.59 -5.84 -14.96
N SER A 13 8.25 -6.39 -13.94
CA SER A 13 9.70 -6.16 -13.75
C SER A 13 10.58 -6.79 -14.82
N GLY A 14 10.08 -7.78 -15.55
CA GLY A 14 10.80 -8.38 -16.66
C GLY A 14 10.66 -7.68 -18.00
N LEU A 15 9.88 -6.59 -18.08
CA LEU A 15 9.43 -6.09 -19.38
C LEU A 15 9.77 -4.61 -19.69
N VAL A 16 10.26 -3.83 -18.75
CA VAL A 16 10.15 -2.37 -18.85
C VAL A 16 11.47 -1.63 -18.88
N ALA A 17 12.50 -2.14 -19.39
CA ALA A 17 13.71 -1.34 -19.51
C ALA A 17 14.36 -1.39 -20.89
N ILE A 18 13.62 -1.05 -21.94
CA ILE A 18 14.27 -0.85 -23.24
C ILE A 18 13.78 0.44 -23.86
N ASP A 19 14.63 1.43 -23.75
CA ASP A 19 14.48 2.69 -24.47
C ASP A 19 14.67 2.48 -25.97
N TRP A 20 13.74 3.03 -26.73
CA TRP A 20 13.77 2.99 -28.18
C TRP A 20 14.95 3.79 -28.76
N LEU A 21 15.97 3.11 -29.22
CA LEU A 21 16.83 3.63 -30.28
C LEU A 21 16.58 2.80 -31.56
N PRO A 22 16.40 3.43 -32.72
CA PRO A 22 16.26 2.68 -33.95
C PRO A 22 17.59 2.03 -34.30
N GLY A 23 17.65 0.71 -34.19
CA GLY A 23 18.80 -0.05 -34.65
C GLY A 23 19.23 -1.24 -33.79
N SER A 24 18.29 -2.10 -33.37
CA SER A 24 18.68 -3.44 -32.91
C SER A 24 19.15 -4.27 -34.13
N ALA A 25 20.45 -4.53 -34.20
CA ALA A 25 20.99 -5.42 -35.24
C ALA A 25 20.71 -6.87 -34.85
N VAL A 26 19.75 -7.53 -35.52
CA VAL A 26 19.58 -8.99 -35.44
C VAL A 26 20.78 -9.66 -36.09
N ASN A 27 21.56 -10.42 -35.35
CA ASN A 27 22.61 -11.24 -35.93
C ASN A 27 21.98 -12.50 -36.56
N ALA A 28 21.80 -12.45 -37.88
CA ALA A 28 21.08 -13.48 -38.64
C ALA A 28 21.75 -14.91 -38.56
N ALA A 29 22.91 -15.05 -37.94
CA ALA A 29 23.63 -16.32 -37.84
C ALA A 29 23.34 -17.08 -36.54
N THR A 30 22.94 -16.44 -35.46
CA THR A 30 22.74 -17.07 -34.14
C THR A 30 21.33 -16.95 -33.57
N GLY A 31 20.44 -16.15 -34.17
CA GLY A 31 19.10 -15.86 -33.61
C GLY A 31 19.10 -14.94 -32.38
N LEU A 32 20.29 -14.49 -31.92
CA LEU A 32 20.44 -13.66 -30.75
C LEU A 32 20.24 -12.17 -31.10
N GLN A 33 19.51 -11.46 -30.26
CA GLN A 33 19.31 -10.02 -30.35
C GLN A 33 20.17 -9.31 -29.31
N GLU A 34 20.86 -8.24 -29.70
CA GLU A 34 21.57 -7.36 -28.77
C GLU A 34 20.64 -6.27 -28.28
N ILE A 35 20.53 -6.15 -26.95
CA ILE A 35 19.70 -5.14 -26.27
C ILE A 35 20.57 -4.30 -25.35
N GLU A 36 20.24 -3.02 -25.23
CA GLU A 36 20.89 -2.09 -24.31
C GLU A 36 20.10 -2.03 -23.01
N LEU A 37 20.77 -2.35 -21.89
CA LEU A 37 20.22 -2.27 -20.55
C LEU A 37 20.74 -1.00 -19.89
N ARG A 38 19.87 -0.05 -19.60
CA ARG A 38 20.27 1.23 -19.02
C ARG A 38 20.10 1.29 -17.51
N ASN A 39 19.21 0.48 -16.88
CA ASN A 39 18.65 0.86 -15.60
C ASN A 39 18.54 -0.24 -14.54
N TRP A 40 19.18 -1.43 -14.69
CA TRP A 40 18.76 -2.56 -13.86
C TRP A 40 19.87 -3.46 -13.32
N ILE A 41 21.09 -2.96 -13.33
CA ILE A 41 22.21 -3.67 -12.71
C ILE A 41 22.16 -3.40 -11.22
N ARG A 42 22.19 -4.49 -10.43
CA ARG A 42 22.20 -4.45 -8.96
C ARG A 42 23.25 -5.36 -8.39
N SER A 43 23.58 -5.13 -7.11
CA SER A 43 24.42 -6.01 -6.29
C SER A 43 25.65 -6.51 -7.04
N PRO A 44 26.50 -5.63 -7.61
CA PRO A 44 27.71 -6.07 -8.29
C PRO A 44 28.68 -6.69 -7.28
N SER A 45 29.32 -7.80 -7.65
CA SER A 45 30.43 -8.41 -6.92
C SER A 45 31.51 -8.87 -7.88
N TYR A 46 32.78 -8.72 -7.50
CA TYR A 46 33.91 -9.15 -8.29
C TYR A 46 34.43 -10.50 -7.84
N GLY A 47 34.65 -11.42 -8.80
CA GLY A 47 35.41 -12.62 -8.60
C GLY A 47 36.91 -12.34 -8.53
N PRO A 48 37.70 -13.31 -8.00
CA PRO A 48 39.15 -13.16 -7.84
C PRO A 48 39.90 -13.00 -9.19
N ASP A 49 39.26 -13.35 -10.28
CA ASP A 49 39.76 -13.24 -11.67
C ASP A 49 39.32 -11.95 -12.38
N ASN A 50 38.71 -10.96 -11.66
CA ASN A 50 38.13 -9.72 -12.18
C ASN A 50 36.86 -9.91 -13.03
N ARG A 51 36.21 -11.07 -13.07
CA ARG A 51 34.84 -11.16 -13.59
C ARG A 51 33.88 -10.47 -12.63
N LEU A 52 32.92 -9.76 -13.20
CA LEU A 52 31.85 -9.11 -12.44
C LEU A 52 30.60 -9.96 -12.52
N VAL A 53 30.03 -10.31 -11.38
CA VAL A 53 28.65 -10.84 -11.27
C VAL A 53 27.71 -9.72 -10.87
N PHE A 54 26.50 -9.75 -11.38
CA PHE A 54 25.48 -8.75 -11.07
C PHE A 54 24.07 -9.28 -11.36
N GLU A 55 23.10 -8.68 -10.76
CA GLU A 55 21.69 -8.94 -11.00
C GLU A 55 21.13 -8.04 -12.10
N ILE A 56 20.32 -8.63 -12.99
CA ILE A 56 19.49 -7.89 -13.95
C ILE A 56 18.10 -8.52 -13.98
N ASN A 57 17.06 -7.77 -13.63
CA ASN A 57 15.67 -8.20 -13.70
C ASN A 57 15.35 -9.49 -12.93
N GLY A 58 16.05 -9.75 -11.84
CA GLY A 58 15.84 -10.96 -11.04
C GLY A 58 16.57 -12.21 -11.60
N ASP A 59 17.52 -12.03 -12.49
CA ASP A 59 18.43 -13.08 -12.95
C ASP A 59 19.89 -12.67 -12.71
N ILE A 60 20.77 -13.66 -12.51
CA ILE A 60 22.19 -13.45 -12.29
C ILE A 60 22.94 -13.51 -13.63
N TRP A 61 23.86 -12.58 -13.81
CA TRP A 61 24.66 -12.42 -15.02
C TRP A 61 26.13 -12.26 -14.67
N VAL A 62 27.02 -12.74 -15.55
CA VAL A 62 28.47 -12.69 -15.39
C VAL A 62 29.13 -12.03 -16.60
N SER A 63 30.07 -11.14 -16.36
CA SER A 63 30.93 -10.54 -17.41
C SER A 63 32.00 -11.50 -17.90
N GLY A 64 32.55 -11.24 -19.12
CA GLY A 64 33.83 -11.79 -19.53
C GLY A 64 35.01 -11.07 -18.90
N ILE A 65 36.25 -11.43 -19.34
CA ILE A 65 37.51 -10.81 -18.93
C ILE A 65 38.21 -10.22 -20.16
N VAL A 66 38.75 -9.01 -20.05
CA VAL A 66 39.61 -8.37 -21.06
C VAL A 66 40.68 -7.54 -20.36
N ASP A 67 41.95 -7.76 -20.77
CA ASP A 67 43.10 -7.02 -20.22
C ASP A 67 43.17 -6.95 -18.69
N GLY A 68 42.68 -8.04 -18.02
CA GLY A 68 42.69 -8.15 -16.57
C GLY A 68 41.47 -7.46 -15.87
N GLY A 69 40.53 -6.88 -16.61
CA GLY A 69 39.29 -6.28 -16.10
C GLY A 69 38.03 -6.99 -16.63
N ALA A 70 36.87 -6.57 -16.16
CA ALA A 70 35.57 -7.07 -16.62
C ALA A 70 35.30 -6.69 -18.10
N ASP A 71 34.98 -7.68 -18.93
CA ASP A 71 34.61 -7.47 -20.34
C ASP A 71 33.09 -7.36 -20.45
N LEU A 72 32.62 -6.13 -20.58
CA LEU A 72 31.20 -5.80 -20.66
C LEU A 72 30.64 -5.74 -22.10
N ARG A 73 31.37 -6.28 -23.06
CA ARG A 73 30.83 -6.39 -24.43
C ARG A 73 29.69 -7.41 -24.44
N ALA A 74 28.63 -7.11 -25.18
CA ALA A 74 27.39 -7.92 -25.25
C ALA A 74 27.63 -9.40 -25.62
N ASP A 75 28.72 -9.73 -26.29
CA ASP A 75 29.08 -11.10 -26.65
C ASP A 75 29.92 -11.82 -25.58
N LYS A 76 30.19 -11.15 -24.47
CA LYS A 76 30.99 -11.63 -23.34
C LYS A 76 30.19 -11.71 -22.04
N ILE A 77 29.03 -11.11 -21.98
CA ILE A 77 28.13 -11.19 -20.83
C ILE A 77 27.25 -12.41 -20.99
N VAL A 78 27.20 -13.24 -19.96
CA VAL A 78 26.46 -14.52 -19.94
C VAL A 78 25.41 -14.50 -18.85
N GLN A 79 24.21 -14.93 -19.19
CA GLN A 79 23.12 -15.16 -18.22
C GLN A 79 23.41 -16.48 -17.50
N VAL A 80 23.48 -16.41 -16.18
CA VAL A 80 23.79 -17.56 -15.31
C VAL A 80 22.52 -18.23 -14.82
N THR A 81 21.53 -17.45 -14.45
CA THR A 81 20.23 -17.95 -14.01
C THR A 81 19.13 -17.44 -14.93
N SER A 82 18.01 -18.18 -14.98
CA SER A 82 16.83 -17.81 -15.75
C SER A 82 15.59 -18.49 -15.17
N GLY A 83 14.41 -17.99 -15.52
CA GLY A 83 13.16 -18.59 -15.12
C GLY A 83 12.23 -17.62 -14.34
N PRO A 84 11.17 -18.16 -13.70
CA PRO A 84 10.18 -17.32 -13.01
C PRO A 84 10.65 -16.86 -11.62
N ALA A 85 11.73 -17.45 -11.08
CA ALA A 85 12.27 -17.10 -9.77
C ALA A 85 12.92 -15.71 -9.77
N TRP A 86 12.99 -15.11 -8.60
CA TRP A 86 13.78 -13.91 -8.37
C TRP A 86 15.11 -14.26 -7.74
N ASP A 87 16.16 -14.23 -8.55
CA ASP A 87 17.55 -14.47 -8.15
C ASP A 87 18.25 -13.14 -7.89
N ARG A 88 18.84 -12.96 -6.71
CA ARG A 88 19.35 -11.66 -6.23
C ARG A 88 20.54 -11.78 -5.30
N ASP A 89 21.18 -10.64 -5.04
CA ASP A 89 22.30 -10.49 -4.13
C ASP A 89 23.45 -11.50 -4.41
N PRO A 90 23.95 -11.58 -5.65
CA PRO A 90 25.00 -12.54 -5.96
C PRO A 90 26.33 -12.14 -5.35
N ASP A 91 27.07 -13.11 -4.86
CA ASP A 91 28.46 -12.97 -4.46
C ASP A 91 29.34 -14.09 -5.02
N TRP A 92 30.56 -13.76 -5.43
CA TRP A 92 31.52 -14.74 -5.92
C TRP A 92 32.13 -15.56 -4.76
N GLY A 93 32.19 -16.86 -4.94
CA GLY A 93 33.06 -17.70 -4.13
C GLY A 93 34.56 -17.38 -4.37
N ALA A 94 35.36 -17.54 -3.33
CA ALA A 94 36.79 -17.31 -3.40
C ALA A 94 37.50 -18.25 -4.38
N ASP A 95 36.85 -19.35 -4.79
CA ASP A 95 37.34 -20.28 -5.81
C ASP A 95 37.33 -19.69 -7.25
N GLY A 96 36.58 -18.62 -7.47
CA GLY A 96 36.33 -18.00 -8.78
C GLY A 96 35.51 -18.86 -9.75
N GLU A 97 34.92 -19.96 -9.26
CA GLU A 97 34.09 -20.88 -10.04
C GLU A 97 32.66 -20.96 -9.53
N SER A 98 32.39 -20.56 -8.27
CA SER A 98 31.06 -20.58 -7.66
C SER A 98 30.51 -19.18 -7.45
N ILE A 99 29.18 -19.09 -7.49
CA ILE A 99 28.40 -17.87 -7.17
C ILE A 99 27.31 -18.29 -6.20
N VAL A 100 27.21 -17.59 -5.06
CA VAL A 100 26.13 -17.74 -4.08
C VAL A 100 25.14 -16.60 -4.26
N PHE A 101 23.85 -16.88 -4.12
CA PHE A 101 22.81 -15.89 -4.31
C PHE A 101 21.53 -16.31 -3.57
N ALA A 102 20.62 -15.38 -3.36
CA ALA A 102 19.30 -15.63 -2.81
C ALA A 102 18.26 -15.85 -3.93
N SER A 103 17.36 -16.83 -3.76
CA SER A 103 16.34 -17.17 -4.75
C SER A 103 15.04 -17.65 -4.11
N ASP A 104 13.90 -17.29 -4.69
CA ASP A 104 12.57 -17.74 -4.25
C ASP A 104 12.01 -18.91 -5.08
N ARG A 105 12.88 -19.68 -5.78
CA ARG A 105 12.51 -20.71 -6.76
C ARG A 105 11.80 -21.94 -6.20
N ASP A 106 11.89 -22.18 -4.91
CA ASP A 106 11.21 -23.28 -4.21
C ASP A 106 10.10 -22.79 -3.24
N GLY A 107 9.81 -21.48 -3.28
CA GLY A 107 8.66 -20.88 -2.61
C GLY A 107 8.96 -20.07 -1.35
N SER A 108 10.14 -20.27 -0.72
CA SER A 108 10.77 -19.39 0.27
C SER A 108 11.97 -18.71 -0.37
N THR A 109 12.47 -17.62 0.21
CA THR A 109 13.74 -17.08 -0.23
C THR A 109 14.85 -17.79 0.49
N ASP A 110 15.60 -18.59 -0.24
CA ASP A 110 16.69 -19.41 0.25
C ASP A 110 18.00 -19.11 -0.48
N LEU A 111 19.13 -19.53 0.10
CA LEU A 111 20.43 -19.42 -0.54
C LEU A 111 20.66 -20.57 -1.50
N TRP A 112 21.18 -20.23 -2.63
CA TRP A 112 21.58 -21.16 -3.70
C TRP A 112 23.00 -20.91 -4.13
N ARG A 113 23.63 -21.94 -4.64
CA ARG A 113 24.97 -21.86 -5.26
C ARG A 113 24.92 -22.42 -6.68
N VAL A 114 25.51 -21.72 -7.61
CA VAL A 114 25.81 -22.22 -8.94
C VAL A 114 27.32 -22.33 -9.12
N THR A 115 27.78 -23.35 -9.83
CA THR A 115 29.17 -23.46 -10.31
C THR A 115 29.15 -23.11 -11.80
N VAL A 116 30.08 -22.25 -12.22
CA VAL A 116 30.19 -21.79 -13.60
C VAL A 116 31.58 -22.11 -14.14
N ASP A 117 31.67 -22.47 -15.42
CA ASP A 117 32.97 -22.65 -16.10
C ASP A 117 33.58 -21.28 -16.49
N ASP A 118 34.78 -21.32 -17.08
CA ASP A 118 35.53 -20.14 -17.55
C ASP A 118 34.72 -19.28 -18.56
N THR A 119 33.67 -19.83 -19.14
CA THR A 119 32.77 -19.14 -20.09
C THR A 119 31.52 -18.62 -19.48
N GLY A 120 31.28 -18.83 -18.17
CA GLY A 120 30.08 -18.43 -17.44
C GLY A 120 28.92 -19.42 -17.57
N ILE A 121 29.14 -20.60 -18.17
CA ILE A 121 28.09 -21.61 -18.32
C ILE A 121 27.95 -22.40 -17.01
N VAL A 122 26.72 -22.53 -16.50
CA VAL A 122 26.39 -23.26 -15.27
C VAL A 122 26.66 -24.76 -15.46
N THR A 123 27.45 -25.34 -14.56
CA THR A 123 27.75 -26.77 -14.52
C THR A 123 27.04 -27.51 -13.39
N GLU A 124 26.72 -26.83 -12.31
CA GLU A 124 26.02 -27.38 -11.16
C GLU A 124 25.15 -26.27 -10.48
N THR A 125 24.03 -26.68 -9.88
CA THR A 125 23.18 -25.80 -9.06
C THR A 125 22.76 -26.53 -7.79
N VAL A 126 22.97 -25.93 -6.61
CA VAL A 126 22.73 -26.55 -5.30
C VAL A 126 22.00 -25.57 -4.40
N GLN A 127 20.92 -26.03 -3.77
CA GLN A 127 20.24 -25.29 -2.68
C GLN A 127 21.07 -25.43 -1.39
N LEU A 128 21.30 -24.30 -0.72
CA LEU A 128 22.14 -24.28 0.50
C LEU A 128 21.28 -24.21 1.77
N THR A 129 20.18 -23.48 1.77
CA THR A 129 19.26 -23.34 2.92
C THR A 129 17.83 -23.74 2.54
N ILE A 130 17.00 -24.08 3.53
CA ILE A 130 15.62 -24.61 3.33
C ILE A 130 14.65 -24.14 4.43
N GLU A 131 14.95 -23.07 5.14
CA GLU A 131 14.15 -22.61 6.27
C GLU A 131 12.91 -21.78 5.83
N GLU A 132 11.89 -21.70 6.72
CA GLU A 132 10.73 -20.83 6.44
C GLU A 132 11.08 -19.33 6.47
N ALA A 133 12.14 -18.97 7.21
CA ALA A 133 12.63 -17.60 7.26
C ALA A 133 13.45 -17.30 5.99
N ALA A 134 13.31 -16.09 5.46
CA ALA A 134 14.05 -15.73 4.26
C ALA A 134 15.53 -15.54 4.54
N ASP A 135 16.34 -16.11 3.67
CA ASP A 135 17.79 -16.00 3.67
C ASP A 135 18.25 -15.14 2.48
N THR A 136 18.97 -14.04 2.77
CA THR A 136 19.34 -13.02 1.77
C THR A 136 20.75 -12.49 2.00
N GLN A 137 21.27 -11.73 1.03
CA GLN A 137 22.56 -11.05 1.11
C GLN A 137 23.71 -11.97 1.53
N PRO A 138 23.93 -13.11 0.86
CA PRO A 138 25.03 -14.00 1.19
C PRO A 138 26.36 -13.35 0.82
N THR A 139 27.40 -13.64 1.61
CA THR A 139 28.80 -13.40 1.27
C THR A 139 29.64 -14.65 1.62
N GLU A 140 30.56 -15.05 0.74
CA GLU A 140 31.37 -16.23 0.94
C GLU A 140 32.82 -15.87 1.23
N GLY A 141 33.32 -16.31 2.41
CA GLY A 141 34.71 -16.13 2.80
C GLY A 141 35.68 -17.07 2.06
N PRO A 142 37.00 -16.77 2.10
CA PRO A 142 38.03 -17.57 1.41
C PRO A 142 38.11 -19.02 1.85
N ASP A 143 37.59 -19.34 3.02
CA ASP A 143 37.48 -20.68 3.61
C ASP A 143 36.17 -21.41 3.23
N GLY A 144 35.32 -20.81 2.39
CA GLY A 144 34.03 -21.36 1.95
C GLY A 144 32.91 -21.29 3.00
N VAL A 145 33.10 -20.54 4.07
CA VAL A 145 32.07 -20.20 5.04
C VAL A 145 31.19 -19.10 4.44
N ILE A 146 29.88 -19.27 4.56
CA ILE A 146 28.92 -18.28 4.10
C ILE A 146 28.32 -17.55 5.31
N VAL A 147 28.26 -16.21 5.22
CA VAL A 147 27.52 -15.36 6.14
C VAL A 147 26.38 -14.72 5.37
N PHE A 148 25.21 -14.61 5.99
CA PHE A 148 23.99 -14.14 5.32
C PHE A 148 23.01 -13.56 6.33
N ILE A 149 21.98 -12.89 5.83
CA ILE A 149 20.89 -12.36 6.65
C ILE A 149 19.74 -13.36 6.67
N ARG A 150 19.28 -13.76 7.86
CA ARG A 150 18.07 -14.56 8.06
C ARG A 150 17.00 -13.76 8.77
N GLY A 151 15.81 -13.72 8.20
CA GLY A 151 14.65 -13.01 8.77
C GLY A 151 14.38 -11.68 8.11
N TYR A 152 13.49 -10.90 8.74
CA TYR A 152 12.96 -9.65 8.20
C TYR A 152 12.92 -8.55 9.26
N ASN A 153 13.20 -7.30 8.88
CA ASN A 153 13.08 -6.14 9.76
C ASN A 153 13.84 -6.29 11.09
N ALA A 154 13.21 -5.98 12.19
CA ALA A 154 13.80 -6.07 13.54
C ALA A 154 14.10 -7.51 14.02
N THR A 155 13.80 -8.53 13.20
CA THR A 155 14.15 -9.92 13.45
C THR A 155 15.17 -10.45 12.44
N ALA A 156 15.77 -9.56 11.66
CA ALA A 156 16.83 -9.91 10.72
C ALA A 156 18.15 -9.99 11.49
N ASP A 157 18.74 -11.16 11.55
CA ASP A 157 20.01 -11.43 12.21
C ASP A 157 21.05 -11.94 11.21
N ILE A 158 22.32 -11.80 11.54
CA ILE A 158 23.41 -12.34 10.72
C ILE A 158 23.68 -13.78 11.13
N TRP A 159 23.58 -14.68 10.16
CA TRP A 159 23.81 -16.10 10.32
C TRP A 159 25.09 -16.56 9.61
N ARG A 160 25.68 -17.61 10.11
CA ARG A 160 26.87 -18.25 9.57
C ARG A 160 26.54 -19.71 9.21
N ARG A 161 26.96 -20.12 8.00
CA ARG A 161 26.89 -21.49 7.51
C ARG A 161 28.29 -22.00 7.26
N THR A 162 28.65 -23.10 7.91
CA THR A 162 29.95 -23.76 7.71
C THR A 162 29.99 -24.55 6.40
N ILE A 163 31.19 -24.94 5.94
CA ILE A 163 31.36 -25.83 4.77
C ILE A 163 30.61 -27.16 4.97
N GLY A 164 30.48 -27.64 6.20
CA GLY A 164 29.74 -28.86 6.54
C GLY A 164 28.22 -28.70 6.52
N GLY A 165 27.71 -27.49 6.31
CA GLY A 165 26.28 -27.18 6.25
C GLY A 165 25.66 -26.92 7.62
N GLU A 166 26.44 -26.81 8.69
CA GLU A 166 25.91 -26.38 10.01
C GLU A 166 25.68 -24.88 10.03
N GLU A 167 24.52 -24.48 10.53
CA GLU A 167 24.07 -23.09 10.57
C GLU A 167 23.86 -22.62 12.02
N HIS A 168 24.32 -21.41 12.34
CA HIS A 168 24.08 -20.77 13.63
C HIS A 168 24.06 -19.25 13.51
N ALA A 169 23.34 -18.60 14.39
CA ALA A 169 23.34 -17.14 14.47
C ALA A 169 24.74 -16.66 14.86
N LEU A 170 25.29 -15.74 14.09
CA LEU A 170 26.60 -15.11 14.32
C LEU A 170 26.47 -13.81 15.10
N ILE A 171 25.48 -12.99 14.74
CA ILE A 171 25.15 -11.70 15.40
C ILE A 171 23.65 -11.65 15.55
N GLU A 172 23.20 -11.54 16.79
CA GLU A 172 21.79 -11.37 17.17
C GLU A 172 21.63 -10.02 17.86
N GLY A 173 20.63 -9.23 17.48
CA GLY A 173 20.44 -7.90 18.02
C GLY A 173 18.99 -7.41 17.96
N ASN A 174 18.77 -6.19 18.45
CA ASN A 174 17.50 -5.45 18.33
C ASN A 174 17.58 -4.41 17.21
N GLY A 175 18.42 -4.64 16.20
CA GLY A 175 18.61 -3.77 15.05
C GLY A 175 18.19 -4.44 13.75
N ILE A 176 18.30 -3.71 12.66
CA ILE A 176 18.19 -4.25 11.31
C ILE A 176 19.63 -4.38 10.82
N GLU A 177 20.12 -5.60 10.78
CA GLU A 177 21.43 -5.95 10.23
C GLU A 177 21.36 -6.11 8.71
N GLY A 178 22.42 -5.73 8.00
CA GLY A 178 22.46 -5.83 6.53
C GLY A 178 23.87 -5.75 5.96
N SER A 179 23.99 -6.07 4.69
CA SER A 179 25.21 -6.01 3.88
C SER A 179 26.44 -6.62 4.58
N PRO A 180 26.40 -7.87 5.07
CA PRO A 180 27.59 -8.51 5.58
C PRO A 180 28.59 -8.73 4.45
N VAL A 181 29.88 -8.42 4.65
CA VAL A 181 30.92 -8.65 3.65
C VAL A 181 32.25 -9.00 4.30
N PHE A 182 32.84 -10.14 3.90
CA PHE A 182 34.16 -10.60 4.37
C PHE A 182 35.29 -9.73 3.84
N SER A 183 36.32 -9.51 4.70
CA SER A 183 37.59 -9.01 4.19
C SER A 183 38.22 -10.02 3.23
N PRO A 184 39.09 -9.58 2.29
CA PRO A 184 39.73 -10.47 1.31
C PRO A 184 40.51 -11.65 1.92
N ASP A 185 40.99 -11.51 3.14
CA ASP A 185 41.70 -12.58 3.89
C ASP A 185 40.76 -13.42 4.80
N GLY A 186 39.49 -13.11 4.85
CA GLY A 186 38.46 -13.79 5.67
C GLY A 186 38.56 -13.60 7.19
N THR A 187 39.50 -12.79 7.67
CA THR A 187 39.72 -12.58 9.11
C THR A 187 38.78 -11.55 9.75
N LYS A 188 38.10 -10.79 8.92
CA LYS A 188 37.20 -9.68 9.33
C LYS A 188 35.88 -9.76 8.56
N LEU A 189 34.83 -9.18 9.17
CA LEU A 189 33.52 -9.00 8.55
C LEU A 189 33.03 -7.56 8.79
N LEU A 190 32.61 -6.88 7.74
CA LEU A 190 31.84 -5.65 7.88
C LEU A 190 30.35 -5.98 7.82
N TYR A 191 29.56 -5.21 8.55
CA TYR A 191 28.11 -5.24 8.42
C TYR A 191 27.49 -3.89 8.79
N ILE A 192 26.28 -3.67 8.35
CA ILE A 192 25.52 -2.45 8.62
C ILE A 192 24.46 -2.76 9.69
N ILE A 193 24.35 -1.92 10.72
CA ILE A 193 23.22 -1.93 11.65
C ILE A 193 22.68 -0.52 11.84
N GLY A 194 21.43 -0.31 11.42
CA GLY A 194 20.79 1.00 11.49
C GLY A 194 21.52 2.08 10.70
N ARG A 195 22.33 2.92 11.40
CA ARG A 195 23.09 4.05 10.79
C ARG A 195 24.60 3.92 11.03
N THR A 196 25.06 2.71 11.17
CA THR A 196 26.47 2.44 11.51
C THR A 196 27.02 1.31 10.65
N ILE A 197 28.31 1.41 10.27
CA ILE A 197 29.11 0.28 9.82
C ILE A 197 29.86 -0.26 11.03
N ARG A 198 29.81 -1.56 11.22
CA ARG A 198 30.55 -2.27 12.25
C ARG A 198 31.56 -3.21 11.64
N LEU A 199 32.65 -3.42 12.35
CA LEU A 199 33.73 -4.32 11.98
C LEU A 199 33.87 -5.42 13.04
N VAL A 200 33.67 -6.64 12.63
CA VAL A 200 33.96 -7.83 13.41
C VAL A 200 35.33 -8.35 13.05
N LYS A 201 36.12 -8.74 14.04
CA LYS A 201 37.40 -9.49 13.88
C LYS A 201 37.22 -10.86 14.50
N PHE A 202 37.62 -11.90 13.75
CA PHE A 202 37.56 -13.29 14.21
C PHE A 202 38.86 -13.72 14.86
N ASP A 203 38.80 -14.75 15.72
CA ASP A 203 39.96 -15.46 16.22
C ASP A 203 40.30 -16.68 15.31
N ASP A 204 41.33 -17.45 15.69
CA ASP A 204 41.76 -18.60 14.90
C ASP A 204 40.72 -19.75 14.86
N GLU A 205 39.75 -19.77 15.75
CA GLU A 205 38.64 -20.70 15.80
C GLU A 205 37.40 -20.17 15.00
N GLY A 206 37.45 -18.91 14.52
CA GLY A 206 36.39 -18.27 13.76
C GLY A 206 35.29 -17.68 14.64
N GLU A 207 35.54 -17.51 15.94
CA GLU A 207 34.61 -16.83 16.87
C GLU A 207 34.89 -15.34 16.91
N ILE A 208 33.85 -14.54 17.26
CA ILE A 208 33.99 -13.08 17.34
C ILE A 208 34.92 -12.69 18.48
N LYS A 209 36.02 -12.07 18.14
CA LYS A 209 37.01 -11.54 19.08
C LYS A 209 36.76 -10.06 19.39
N GLU A 210 36.42 -9.27 18.40
CA GLU A 210 36.17 -7.84 18.52
C GLU A 210 35.01 -7.47 17.60
N ASP A 211 34.15 -6.55 18.05
CA ASP A 211 33.04 -5.95 17.28
C ASP A 211 33.01 -4.46 17.59
N GLU A 212 33.40 -3.61 16.64
CA GLU A 212 33.59 -2.18 16.84
C GLU A 212 32.86 -1.34 15.78
N VAL A 213 32.45 -0.12 16.17
CA VAL A 213 31.83 0.85 15.25
C VAL A 213 32.92 1.52 14.44
N VAL A 214 32.84 1.44 13.11
CA VAL A 214 33.76 2.09 12.17
C VAL A 214 33.21 3.41 11.67
N ILE A 215 31.97 3.42 11.15
CA ILE A 215 31.30 4.63 10.66
C ILE A 215 30.00 4.82 11.44
N SER A 216 29.67 6.04 11.79
CA SER A 216 28.41 6.38 12.47
C SER A 216 27.86 7.74 12.05
N GLY A 217 26.55 7.93 12.26
CA GLY A 217 25.88 9.21 12.02
C GLY A 217 25.47 9.46 10.57
N MET A 218 25.78 8.57 9.64
CA MET A 218 25.33 8.58 8.24
C MET A 218 24.33 7.45 8.03
N THR A 219 23.36 7.63 7.14
CA THR A 219 22.47 6.52 6.74
C THR A 219 23.19 5.72 5.68
N VAL A 220 23.94 4.71 6.12
CA VAL A 220 24.68 3.82 5.23
C VAL A 220 23.68 2.81 4.62
N VAL A 221 23.89 2.46 3.36
CA VAL A 221 23.01 1.52 2.63
C VAL A 221 23.77 0.33 2.05
N ASP A 222 25.08 0.47 1.80
CA ASP A 222 25.90 -0.63 1.32
C ASP A 222 27.40 -0.39 1.57
N VAL A 223 28.20 -1.46 1.63
CA VAL A 223 29.64 -1.43 1.93
C VAL A 223 30.38 -2.55 1.21
N ALA A 224 31.62 -2.29 0.78
CA ALA A 224 32.54 -3.30 0.25
C ALA A 224 33.98 -3.04 0.68
N TRP A 225 34.80 -4.09 0.68
CA TRP A 225 36.23 -4.01 0.96
C TRP A 225 37.04 -3.61 -0.27
N ALA A 226 38.09 -2.86 -0.04
CA ALA A 226 39.20 -2.81 -0.99
C ALA A 226 40.01 -4.10 -0.95
N PRO A 227 40.66 -4.52 -2.05
CA PRO A 227 41.42 -5.76 -2.10
C PRO A 227 42.65 -5.78 -1.17
N ASP A 228 43.11 -4.64 -0.68
CA ASP A 228 44.18 -4.51 0.31
C ASP A 228 43.74 -4.91 1.74
N GLY A 229 42.42 -5.02 2.01
CA GLY A 229 41.92 -5.32 3.35
C GLY A 229 42.14 -4.21 4.39
N GLU A 230 42.58 -3.01 3.96
CA GLU A 230 42.85 -1.83 4.80
C GLU A 230 41.90 -0.66 4.55
N ARG A 231 41.19 -0.69 3.42
CA ARG A 231 40.21 0.35 3.03
C ARG A 231 38.84 -0.26 2.73
N ILE A 232 37.83 0.59 2.89
CA ILE A 232 36.43 0.27 2.59
C ILE A 232 35.85 1.32 1.65
N VAL A 233 34.89 0.91 0.84
CA VAL A 233 34.00 1.80 0.09
C VAL A 233 32.57 1.60 0.61
N PHE A 234 31.86 2.68 0.85
CA PHE A 234 30.48 2.60 1.33
C PHE A 234 29.61 3.70 0.73
N SER A 235 28.34 3.44 0.67
CA SER A 235 27.36 4.40 0.17
C SER A 235 26.37 4.85 1.24
N THR A 236 25.86 6.06 1.05
CA THR A 236 24.90 6.68 1.97
C THR A 236 23.66 7.15 1.24
N GLN A 237 22.53 7.22 1.98
CA GLN A 237 21.26 7.70 1.49
C GLN A 237 20.66 8.73 2.47
N GLY A 238 19.85 9.69 1.95
CA GLY A 238 19.30 10.78 2.76
C GLY A 238 20.35 11.86 3.08
N GLY A 239 19.92 13.05 3.41
CA GLY A 239 20.81 14.18 3.65
C GLY A 239 21.63 14.58 2.43
N THR A 240 22.89 14.18 2.37
CA THR A 240 23.76 14.26 1.18
C THR A 240 24.11 12.83 0.79
N PRO A 241 23.42 12.23 -0.20
CA PRO A 241 23.75 10.90 -0.67
C PRO A 241 25.12 10.91 -1.34
N GLY A 242 25.92 9.87 -1.10
CA GLY A 242 27.25 9.78 -1.69
C GLY A 242 27.91 8.43 -1.50
N VAL A 243 28.89 8.12 -2.35
CA VAL A 243 29.83 7.02 -2.18
C VAL A 243 31.11 7.57 -1.60
N TYR A 244 31.61 6.90 -0.57
CA TYR A 244 32.76 7.31 0.22
C TYR A 244 33.80 6.20 0.27
N VAL A 245 35.07 6.59 0.31
CA VAL A 245 36.18 5.70 0.62
C VAL A 245 36.80 6.10 1.96
N ALA A 246 37.07 5.13 2.81
CA ALA A 246 37.64 5.31 4.14
C ALA A 246 38.67 4.23 4.45
N PRO A 247 39.62 4.45 5.38
CA PRO A 247 40.37 3.35 5.98
C PRO A 247 39.43 2.48 6.83
N GLU A 248 39.79 1.23 7.09
CA GLU A 248 38.98 0.26 7.83
C GLU A 248 38.59 0.73 9.23
N ASP A 249 39.37 1.61 9.84
CA ASP A 249 39.09 2.17 11.18
C ASP A 249 38.21 3.44 11.15
N GLY A 250 37.78 3.86 9.98
CA GLY A 250 36.83 4.96 9.80
C GLY A 250 37.30 6.34 10.23
N ARG A 251 38.60 6.55 10.52
CA ARG A 251 39.17 7.83 11.03
C ARG A 251 38.81 9.03 10.16
N PHE A 252 38.59 8.83 8.87
CA PHE A 252 38.09 9.82 7.93
C PHE A 252 37.41 9.14 6.74
N SER A 253 36.56 9.86 6.04
CA SER A 253 35.98 9.38 4.80
C SER A 253 36.04 10.46 3.73
N ASN A 254 36.34 10.06 2.49
CA ASN A 254 36.41 10.94 1.35
C ASN A 254 35.23 10.63 0.41
N LEU A 255 34.43 11.66 0.09
CA LEU A 255 33.38 11.55 -0.90
C LEU A 255 34.02 11.35 -2.28
N VAL A 256 33.53 10.35 -3.01
CA VAL A 256 34.02 9.99 -4.35
C VAL A 256 33.03 10.41 -5.42
N ILE A 257 31.73 10.21 -5.16
CA ILE A 257 30.65 10.61 -6.07
C ILE A 257 29.41 10.98 -5.26
N GLU A 258 28.65 11.99 -5.72
CA GLU A 258 27.37 12.41 -5.12
C GLU A 258 26.20 11.56 -5.68
N ALA A 259 26.21 10.25 -5.40
CA ALA A 259 25.13 9.32 -5.74
C ALA A 259 25.08 8.19 -4.72
N SER A 260 23.91 7.62 -4.49
CA SER A 260 23.77 6.40 -3.69
C SER A 260 23.90 5.20 -4.61
N ALA A 261 24.86 4.32 -4.36
CA ALA A 261 25.11 3.17 -5.24
C ALA A 261 25.66 1.98 -4.47
N SER A 262 25.35 0.73 -4.90
CA SER A 262 26.02 -0.48 -4.43
C SER A 262 27.43 -0.55 -5.01
N PRO A 263 28.49 -0.53 -4.18
CA PRO A 263 29.85 -0.55 -4.64
C PRO A 263 30.44 -1.96 -4.68
N ALA A 264 31.29 -2.25 -5.67
CA ALA A 264 32.14 -3.42 -5.67
C ALA A 264 33.57 -3.00 -6.09
N TRP A 265 34.56 -3.34 -5.28
CA TRP A 265 35.96 -2.99 -5.59
C TRP A 265 36.64 -4.12 -6.34
N ALA A 266 37.24 -3.82 -7.49
CA ALA A 266 37.92 -4.80 -8.29
C ALA A 266 39.14 -5.39 -7.58
N PRO A 267 39.44 -6.71 -7.71
CA PRO A 267 40.55 -7.38 -7.04
C PRO A 267 41.91 -6.83 -7.41
N ASP A 268 42.06 -6.23 -8.58
CA ASP A 268 43.31 -5.57 -9.00
C ASP A 268 43.55 -4.22 -8.31
N GLY A 269 42.57 -3.71 -7.56
CA GLY A 269 42.62 -2.46 -6.82
C GLY A 269 42.48 -1.18 -7.66
N ASN A 270 42.28 -1.31 -8.97
CA ASN A 270 42.34 -0.17 -9.90
C ASN A 270 40.96 0.45 -10.23
N SER A 271 39.87 -0.25 -9.95
CA SER A 271 38.55 0.24 -10.26
C SER A 271 37.50 -0.15 -9.22
N ILE A 272 36.42 0.63 -9.15
CA ILE A 272 35.22 0.36 -8.37
C ILE A 272 34.04 0.39 -9.33
N ALA A 273 33.25 -0.69 -9.35
CA ALA A 273 31.96 -0.73 -10.00
C ALA A 273 30.90 -0.16 -9.07
N LEU A 274 30.02 0.65 -9.59
CA LEU A 274 28.96 1.31 -8.82
C LEU A 274 27.62 1.11 -9.55
N ALA A 275 26.70 0.40 -8.92
CA ALA A 275 25.31 0.28 -9.37
C ALA A 275 24.43 1.27 -8.60
N GLU A 276 23.88 2.28 -9.26
CA GLU A 276 23.07 3.29 -8.59
C GLU A 276 21.85 2.66 -7.92
N LEU A 277 21.68 2.97 -6.66
CA LEU A 277 20.46 2.60 -5.93
C LEU A 277 19.37 3.58 -6.30
N ALA A 278 18.23 3.08 -6.75
CA ALA A 278 17.04 3.93 -6.88
C ALA A 278 16.84 4.74 -5.60
N PRO A 279 16.51 6.05 -5.69
CA PRO A 279 16.21 6.83 -4.50
C PRO A 279 15.20 6.05 -3.66
N ALA A 280 15.49 5.82 -2.39
CA ALA A 280 14.55 5.16 -1.50
C ALA A 280 13.25 5.94 -1.55
N GLY A 281 12.20 5.31 -2.06
CA GLY A 281 10.86 5.81 -1.86
C GLY A 281 10.63 5.95 -0.36
N PRO A 282 9.84 6.94 0.07
CA PRO A 282 9.54 7.10 1.46
C PRO A 282 8.95 5.79 2.03
N GLY A 283 9.58 5.23 3.05
CA GLY A 283 9.13 4.04 3.78
C GLY A 283 9.96 2.76 3.63
N TYR A 284 11.17 2.82 3.07
CA TYR A 284 12.09 1.68 3.08
C TYR A 284 12.66 1.46 4.49
N ASN A 285 12.24 0.39 5.15
CA ASN A 285 12.68 -0.02 6.49
C ASN A 285 13.55 -1.29 6.47
N GLY A 286 14.21 -1.60 5.37
CA GLY A 286 15.02 -2.83 5.27
C GLY A 286 14.20 -4.13 5.14
N ASP A 287 12.89 -4.05 4.92
CA ASP A 287 12.02 -5.21 4.69
C ASP A 287 12.40 -5.88 3.35
N PRO A 288 12.95 -7.11 3.32
CA PRO A 288 13.32 -7.78 2.07
C PRO A 288 12.11 -8.17 1.23
N ASP A 289 10.95 -8.35 1.82
CA ASP A 289 9.70 -8.36 1.07
C ASP A 289 9.45 -7.01 0.37
N ARG A 290 10.04 -5.92 0.87
CA ARG A 290 10.11 -4.62 0.20
C ARG A 290 11.32 -4.46 -0.71
N VAL A 291 12.30 -5.35 -0.68
CA VAL A 291 13.30 -5.47 -1.76
C VAL A 291 12.64 -5.99 -3.03
N GLY A 292 11.68 -6.93 -2.91
CA GLY A 292 10.69 -7.20 -3.97
C GLY A 292 9.92 -5.95 -4.39
N ASP A 293 9.56 -5.08 -3.46
CA ASP A 293 8.92 -3.80 -3.72
C ASP A 293 9.83 -2.79 -4.45
N ARG A 294 11.14 -2.82 -4.26
CA ARG A 294 12.07 -2.02 -5.08
C ARG A 294 12.07 -2.45 -6.54
N ALA A 295 12.11 -3.74 -6.79
CA ALA A 295 11.99 -4.27 -8.14
C ALA A 295 10.67 -3.89 -8.80
N VAL A 296 9.65 -3.72 -8.00
CA VAL A 296 8.32 -3.31 -8.41
C VAL A 296 8.20 -1.81 -8.60
N THR A 297 8.83 -0.95 -7.77
CA THR A 297 8.88 0.50 -8.02
C THR A 297 9.61 0.86 -9.30
N ASP A 298 10.42 -0.02 -9.77
CA ASP A 298 11.21 0.17 -10.97
C ASP A 298 10.46 -0.19 -12.28
N ILE A 299 9.24 -0.71 -12.23
CA ILE A 299 8.42 -1.00 -13.41
C ILE A 299 7.94 0.27 -14.11
N PHE A 300 7.65 1.29 -13.32
CA PHE A 300 7.45 2.61 -13.88
C PHE A 300 8.84 3.25 -13.94
N GLU A 301 9.40 3.41 -15.12
CA GLU A 301 10.66 4.12 -15.30
C GLU A 301 10.75 5.28 -14.32
N PRO A 302 11.82 5.38 -13.54
CA PRO A 302 12.07 6.61 -12.82
C PRO A 302 12.09 7.77 -13.83
N PRO A 303 11.74 8.98 -13.43
CA PRO A 303 11.77 10.12 -14.35
C PRO A 303 13.16 10.26 -14.95
N ASP A 304 13.19 10.33 -16.26
CA ASP A 304 14.26 10.74 -17.19
C ASP A 304 15.66 10.85 -16.62
N ASP A 305 16.37 9.97 -16.14
CA ASP A 305 17.77 9.99 -15.74
C ASP A 305 18.10 8.97 -14.65
N THR A 306 17.80 7.61 -14.91
CA THR A 306 17.83 6.83 -13.81
C THR A 306 18.91 5.87 -13.53
N ALA A 307 18.80 4.78 -12.99
CA ALA A 307 19.85 4.01 -12.38
C ALA A 307 21.08 3.94 -13.29
N ARG A 308 22.18 4.47 -12.82
CA ARG A 308 23.43 4.57 -13.57
C ARG A 308 24.34 3.46 -13.10
N PHE A 309 25.12 2.96 -14.01
CA PHE A 309 26.21 2.04 -13.71
C PHE A 309 27.53 2.72 -14.10
N TRP A 310 28.47 2.81 -13.18
CA TRP A 310 29.75 3.46 -13.39
C TRP A 310 30.90 2.55 -13.06
N PHE A 311 32.00 2.81 -13.74
CA PHE A 311 33.32 2.39 -13.28
C PHE A 311 34.12 3.63 -12.94
N ILE A 312 34.72 3.64 -11.76
CA ILE A 312 35.61 4.70 -11.33
C ILE A 312 37.01 4.13 -11.10
N GLU A 313 38.06 4.91 -11.45
CA GLU A 313 39.45 4.56 -11.13
C GLU A 313 39.66 4.63 -9.61
N ALA A 314 40.32 3.64 -9.03
CA ALA A 314 40.65 3.58 -7.61
C ALA A 314 42.18 3.60 -7.39
N PRO A 315 42.73 4.33 -6.38
CA PRO A 315 42.02 5.26 -5.49
C PRO A 315 41.73 6.59 -6.17
N ALA A 316 40.46 6.95 -6.27
CA ALA A 316 40.06 8.15 -6.97
C ALA A 316 40.22 9.40 -6.07
N PRO A 317 40.98 10.41 -6.48
CA PRO A 317 40.85 11.73 -5.89
C PRO A 317 39.72 12.46 -6.59
N PHE A 318 38.61 12.67 -5.94
CA PHE A 318 37.48 13.52 -6.35
C PHE A 318 37.09 13.39 -7.84
N ILE A 319 36.07 12.61 -8.12
CA ILE A 319 35.47 12.53 -9.48
C ILE A 319 34.26 13.47 -9.52
N THR A 320 34.26 14.36 -10.48
CA THR A 320 33.25 15.37 -10.66
C THR A 320 32.08 14.91 -11.52
N GLU A 321 31.90 13.81 -12.00
CA GLU A 321 30.80 13.21 -12.75
C GLU A 321 31.31 12.25 -13.82
N PRO A 322 31.46 10.96 -13.52
CA PRO A 322 31.78 9.97 -14.55
C PRO A 322 30.57 9.80 -15.50
N GLU A 323 30.86 9.60 -16.78
CA GLU A 323 29.81 9.25 -17.74
C GLU A 323 29.22 7.88 -17.42
N PRO A 324 27.92 7.69 -17.37
CA PRO A 324 27.31 6.39 -17.15
C PRO A 324 27.68 5.39 -18.24
N THR A 325 28.00 4.18 -17.86
CA THR A 325 28.31 3.08 -18.79
C THR A 325 27.01 2.43 -19.25
N SER A 326 26.76 2.36 -20.55
CA SER A 326 25.65 1.57 -21.09
C SER A 326 26.05 0.11 -21.23
N LEU A 327 25.22 -0.79 -20.74
CA LEU A 327 25.38 -2.23 -20.85
C LEU A 327 24.54 -2.79 -22.00
N ARG A 328 25.13 -3.67 -22.83
CA ARG A 328 24.42 -4.40 -23.88
C ARG A 328 24.56 -5.89 -23.66
N VAL A 329 23.46 -6.62 -23.83
CA VAL A 329 23.42 -8.08 -23.71
C VAL A 329 22.86 -8.72 -24.97
N ARG A 330 23.18 -9.98 -25.20
CA ARG A 330 22.58 -10.79 -26.27
C ARG A 330 21.57 -11.76 -25.69
N ILE A 331 20.33 -11.69 -26.17
CA ILE A 331 19.23 -12.54 -25.77
C ILE A 331 18.70 -13.36 -26.94
N ASP A 332 18.24 -14.59 -26.70
CA ASP A 332 17.28 -15.25 -27.57
C ASP A 332 15.90 -14.67 -27.30
N ARG A 333 15.40 -13.86 -28.22
CA ARG A 333 14.11 -13.16 -28.04
C ARG A 333 12.95 -14.12 -27.76
N THR A 334 12.94 -15.31 -28.32
CA THR A 334 11.87 -16.30 -28.10
C THR A 334 11.93 -16.87 -26.68
N VAL A 335 13.13 -17.14 -26.18
CA VAL A 335 13.33 -17.61 -24.80
C VAL A 335 12.95 -16.51 -23.82
N TYR A 336 13.54 -15.33 -23.98
CA TYR A 336 13.25 -14.15 -23.15
C TYR A 336 11.75 -13.84 -23.07
N ASN A 337 11.07 -13.78 -24.20
CA ASN A 337 9.62 -13.51 -24.25
C ASN A 337 8.82 -14.61 -23.55
N GLY A 338 9.24 -15.86 -23.70
CA GLY A 338 8.60 -17.02 -23.06
C GLY A 338 8.71 -16.98 -21.54
N GLU A 339 9.89 -16.71 -21.04
CA GLU A 339 10.18 -16.60 -19.60
C GLU A 339 9.44 -15.42 -18.98
N ALA A 340 9.51 -14.23 -19.56
CA ALA A 340 8.79 -13.06 -19.10
C ALA A 340 7.27 -13.29 -19.04
N PHE A 341 6.70 -13.91 -20.09
CA PHE A 341 5.27 -14.27 -20.13
C PHE A 341 4.91 -15.30 -19.06
N ASP A 342 5.70 -16.38 -18.94
CA ASP A 342 5.45 -17.49 -18.00
C ASP A 342 5.59 -17.00 -16.54
N ARG A 343 6.56 -16.15 -16.24
CA ARG A 343 6.73 -15.50 -14.92
C ARG A 343 5.45 -14.77 -14.49
N VAL A 344 4.89 -13.95 -15.36
CA VAL A 344 3.61 -13.25 -15.12
C VAL A 344 2.48 -14.23 -14.92
N TRP A 345 2.35 -15.23 -15.81
CA TRP A 345 1.26 -16.18 -15.78
C TRP A 345 1.30 -17.05 -14.51
N GLU A 346 2.46 -17.57 -14.12
CA GLU A 346 2.65 -18.46 -12.97
C GLU A 346 2.35 -17.73 -11.66
N ARG A 347 2.87 -16.51 -11.51
CA ARG A 347 2.59 -15.70 -10.32
C ARG A 347 1.11 -15.41 -10.13
N MET A 348 0.38 -15.09 -11.20
CA MET A 348 -1.08 -14.93 -11.11
C MET A 348 -1.79 -16.24 -10.80
N ALA A 349 -1.29 -17.37 -11.30
CA ALA A 349 -1.85 -18.70 -11.01
C ALA A 349 -1.72 -19.01 -9.51
N ASP A 350 -0.56 -18.79 -8.93
CA ASP A 350 -0.25 -19.14 -7.54
C ASP A 350 -1.10 -18.39 -6.52
N ILE A 351 -1.51 -17.19 -6.84
CA ILE A 351 -2.20 -16.31 -5.89
C ILE A 351 -3.69 -16.29 -6.08
N TYR A 352 -4.15 -16.09 -7.31
CA TYR A 352 -5.56 -15.87 -7.59
C TYR A 352 -6.26 -17.08 -8.20
N PHE A 353 -5.51 -17.99 -8.81
CA PHE A 353 -6.09 -19.03 -9.64
C PHE A 353 -5.55 -20.43 -9.32
N THR A 354 -5.37 -20.72 -8.03
CA THR A 354 -4.77 -21.97 -7.54
C THR A 354 -5.60 -23.23 -7.81
N ASN A 355 -6.93 -23.11 -7.98
CA ASN A 355 -7.79 -24.28 -8.18
C ASN A 355 -9.14 -23.91 -8.83
N GLY A 356 -9.90 -24.94 -9.20
CA GLY A 356 -11.28 -24.82 -9.68
C GLY A 356 -11.41 -24.27 -11.10
N GLU A 357 -12.58 -23.69 -11.38
CA GLU A 357 -12.94 -23.22 -12.72
C GLU A 357 -12.09 -22.00 -13.15
N ARG A 358 -11.73 -21.14 -12.22
CA ARG A 358 -10.86 -19.97 -12.48
C ARG A 358 -9.47 -20.41 -12.91
N ALA A 359 -8.87 -21.39 -12.24
CA ALA A 359 -7.58 -21.95 -12.62
C ALA A 359 -7.63 -22.55 -14.03
N SER A 360 -8.74 -23.24 -14.36
CA SER A 360 -8.94 -23.78 -15.69
C SER A 360 -9.08 -22.71 -16.77
N LYS A 361 -9.80 -21.62 -16.48
CA LYS A 361 -9.92 -20.46 -17.40
C LYS A 361 -8.58 -19.73 -17.55
N TRP A 362 -7.83 -19.56 -16.45
CA TRP A 362 -6.52 -18.95 -16.48
C TRP A 362 -5.52 -19.78 -17.32
N ALA A 363 -5.53 -21.10 -17.17
CA ALA A 363 -4.73 -22.00 -17.99
C ALA A 363 -5.07 -21.93 -19.49
N GLN A 364 -6.34 -21.71 -19.84
CA GLN A 364 -6.74 -21.49 -21.23
C GLN A 364 -6.14 -20.22 -21.82
N LEU A 365 -6.06 -19.15 -21.03
CA LEU A 365 -5.43 -17.89 -21.46
C LEU A 365 -3.93 -18.06 -21.74
N ARG A 366 -3.20 -18.86 -20.96
CA ARG A 366 -1.82 -19.21 -21.29
C ARG A 366 -1.70 -19.80 -22.69
N ASN A 367 -2.54 -20.81 -22.98
CA ASN A 367 -2.53 -21.46 -24.28
C ASN A 367 -2.87 -20.52 -25.45
N GLN A 368 -3.69 -19.50 -25.19
CA GLN A 368 -4.11 -18.51 -26.17
C GLN A 368 -3.02 -17.45 -26.43
N PHE A 369 -2.39 -16.91 -25.37
CA PHE A 369 -1.52 -15.74 -25.46
C PHE A 369 -0.02 -16.08 -25.52
N ARG A 370 0.43 -17.19 -24.91
CA ARG A 370 1.85 -17.57 -24.94
C ARG A 370 2.44 -17.70 -26.34
N PRO A 371 1.77 -18.31 -27.33
CA PRO A 371 2.30 -18.35 -28.69
C PRO A 371 2.50 -16.96 -29.32
N GLN A 372 1.65 -16.00 -28.97
CA GLN A 372 1.77 -14.60 -29.42
C GLN A 372 2.95 -13.92 -28.73
N ALA A 373 3.13 -14.17 -27.44
CA ALA A 373 4.28 -13.64 -26.68
C ALA A 373 5.61 -14.13 -27.28
N LEU A 374 5.76 -15.44 -27.55
CA LEU A 374 6.98 -16.02 -28.14
C LEU A 374 7.40 -15.35 -29.47
N THR A 375 6.48 -14.79 -30.21
CA THR A 375 6.73 -14.14 -31.51
C THR A 375 6.76 -12.61 -31.45
N ALA A 376 6.69 -12.03 -30.26
CA ALA A 376 6.77 -10.57 -30.10
C ALA A 376 8.15 -10.05 -30.52
N GLU A 377 8.15 -9.08 -31.43
CA GLU A 377 9.37 -8.56 -32.06
C GLU A 377 10.19 -7.65 -31.11
N ASN A 378 9.53 -7.09 -30.11
CA ASN A 378 10.12 -6.18 -29.12
C ASN A 378 9.28 -6.20 -27.83
N ASP A 379 9.77 -5.54 -26.79
CA ASP A 379 9.14 -5.55 -25.47
C ASP A 379 7.77 -4.85 -25.46
N ALA A 380 7.60 -3.80 -26.24
CA ALA A 380 6.31 -3.12 -26.32
C ALA A 380 5.20 -4.04 -26.88
N VAL A 381 5.53 -4.91 -27.85
CA VAL A 381 4.61 -5.91 -28.39
C VAL A 381 4.38 -7.03 -27.37
N LEU A 382 5.42 -7.50 -26.68
CA LEU A 382 5.31 -8.50 -25.62
C LEU A 382 4.43 -7.99 -24.47
N GLU A 383 4.65 -6.78 -24.05
CA GLU A 383 3.90 -6.07 -23.03
C GLU A 383 2.39 -6.01 -23.39
N GLU A 384 2.05 -5.65 -24.62
CA GLU A 384 0.66 -5.60 -25.07
C GLU A 384 0.01 -7.01 -25.09
N VAL A 385 0.76 -8.04 -25.43
CA VAL A 385 0.27 -9.44 -25.36
C VAL A 385 -0.02 -9.85 -23.92
N ILE A 386 0.88 -9.57 -22.99
CA ILE A 386 0.72 -9.86 -21.56
C ILE A 386 -0.47 -9.07 -21.00
N HIS A 387 -0.58 -7.79 -21.31
CA HIS A 387 -1.74 -6.98 -20.90
C HIS A 387 -3.05 -7.52 -21.48
N SER A 388 -3.05 -7.97 -22.71
CA SER A 388 -4.25 -8.59 -23.31
C SER A 388 -4.67 -9.86 -22.56
N MET A 389 -3.70 -10.66 -22.08
CA MET A 389 -3.97 -11.81 -21.22
C MET A 389 -4.54 -11.35 -19.86
N LEU A 390 -3.93 -10.34 -19.23
CA LEU A 390 -4.39 -9.82 -17.94
C LEU A 390 -5.79 -9.19 -18.02
N ARG A 391 -6.12 -8.50 -19.11
CA ARG A 391 -7.49 -8.00 -19.37
C ARG A 391 -8.51 -9.13 -19.49
N ALA A 392 -8.13 -10.24 -20.11
CA ALA A 392 -8.99 -11.41 -20.28
C ALA A 392 -9.14 -12.28 -19.02
N ARG A 393 -8.41 -11.96 -17.94
CA ARG A 393 -8.42 -12.79 -16.72
C ARG A 393 -9.82 -12.94 -16.12
N PRO A 394 -10.12 -14.08 -15.49
CA PRO A 394 -11.30 -14.21 -14.66
C PRO A 394 -11.23 -13.23 -13.48
N THR A 395 -12.36 -12.89 -12.90
CA THR A 395 -12.38 -12.14 -11.64
C THR A 395 -11.74 -12.96 -10.53
N THR A 396 -11.06 -12.29 -9.60
CA THR A 396 -10.39 -12.96 -8.46
C THR A 396 -11.39 -13.52 -7.46
N ARG A 397 -12.58 -12.92 -7.40
CA ARG A 397 -13.70 -13.35 -6.56
C ARG A 397 -15.01 -13.39 -7.36
N ASP A 398 -16.03 -14.08 -6.86
CA ASP A 398 -17.33 -14.12 -7.49
C ASP A 398 -18.23 -13.01 -6.96
N ALA A 399 -18.96 -12.37 -7.86
CA ALA A 399 -20.11 -11.58 -7.47
C ALA A 399 -21.23 -12.49 -6.94
N ALA A 400 -22.05 -11.98 -6.04
CA ALA A 400 -23.20 -12.68 -5.50
C ALA A 400 -24.49 -11.95 -5.93
N THR A 401 -25.37 -12.64 -6.65
CA THR A 401 -26.65 -12.09 -7.15
C THR A 401 -27.83 -12.80 -6.52
N GLY A 402 -28.81 -12.03 -6.08
CA GLY A 402 -30.05 -12.55 -5.53
C GLY A 402 -31.10 -11.46 -5.31
N ARG A 403 -32.15 -11.78 -4.55
CA ARG A 403 -33.20 -10.81 -4.18
C ARG A 403 -32.67 -9.70 -3.29
N ALA A 404 -31.71 -10.04 -2.42
CA ALA A 404 -30.94 -9.06 -1.65
C ALA A 404 -29.48 -9.49 -1.62
N ALA A 405 -28.55 -8.54 -1.49
CA ALA A 405 -27.13 -8.82 -1.49
C ALA A 405 -26.35 -7.91 -0.53
N VAL A 406 -25.29 -8.47 0.04
CA VAL A 406 -24.41 -7.84 1.02
C VAL A 406 -22.97 -7.90 0.51
N SER A 407 -22.28 -6.75 0.49
CA SER A 407 -20.85 -6.61 0.27
C SER A 407 -20.21 -6.03 1.53
N SER A 408 -19.24 -6.72 2.12
CA SER A 408 -18.51 -6.24 3.30
C SER A 408 -17.06 -6.72 3.33
N ALA A 409 -16.26 -6.19 4.24
CA ALA A 409 -14.84 -6.46 4.36
C ALA A 409 -14.50 -7.85 4.93
N HIS A 410 -15.49 -8.56 5.50
CA HIS A 410 -15.23 -9.85 6.13
C HIS A 410 -16.38 -10.86 5.93
N PRO A 411 -16.09 -12.17 5.65
CA PRO A 411 -17.13 -13.19 5.38
C PRO A 411 -18.15 -13.38 6.49
N ILE A 412 -17.73 -13.26 7.75
CA ILE A 412 -18.63 -13.42 8.93
C ILE A 412 -19.63 -12.24 8.97
N ALA A 413 -19.18 -11.03 8.75
CA ALA A 413 -20.04 -9.86 8.73
C ALA A 413 -21.03 -9.89 7.53
N THR A 414 -20.55 -10.31 6.36
CA THR A 414 -21.41 -10.54 5.20
C THR A 414 -22.48 -11.59 5.50
N ALA A 415 -22.11 -12.68 6.18
CA ALA A 415 -23.04 -13.73 6.57
C ALA A 415 -24.07 -13.24 7.62
N ALA A 416 -23.64 -12.37 8.55
CA ALA A 416 -24.56 -11.75 9.53
C ALA A 416 -25.65 -10.92 8.83
N GLY A 417 -25.28 -10.11 7.84
CA GLY A 417 -26.26 -9.33 7.08
C GLY A 417 -27.25 -10.22 6.31
N VAL A 418 -26.78 -11.27 5.63
CA VAL A 418 -27.63 -12.21 4.91
C VAL A 418 -28.54 -12.97 5.88
N GLU A 419 -28.04 -13.40 7.04
CA GLU A 419 -28.82 -14.07 8.09
C GLU A 419 -30.02 -13.22 8.54
N ILE A 420 -29.84 -11.89 8.68
CA ILE A 420 -30.93 -10.99 9.05
C ILE A 420 -31.93 -10.76 7.91
N LEU A 421 -31.44 -10.62 6.68
CA LEU A 421 -32.33 -10.54 5.50
C LEU A 421 -33.18 -11.79 5.34
N GLU A 422 -32.59 -12.98 5.52
CA GLU A 422 -33.30 -14.27 5.48
C GLU A 422 -34.27 -14.47 6.63
N ALA A 423 -34.05 -13.79 7.75
CA ALA A 423 -34.97 -13.77 8.89
C ALA A 423 -36.16 -12.79 8.70
N GLY A 424 -36.23 -12.06 7.59
CA GLY A 424 -37.28 -11.09 7.28
C GLY A 424 -36.98 -9.64 7.68
N GLY A 425 -35.72 -9.35 8.06
CA GLY A 425 -35.25 -7.98 8.27
C GLY A 425 -35.07 -7.24 6.93
N ASN A 426 -35.11 -5.91 6.96
CA ASN A 426 -34.80 -5.07 5.81
C ASN A 426 -33.30 -4.75 5.69
N VAL A 427 -32.92 -3.92 4.72
CA VAL A 427 -31.50 -3.53 4.48
C VAL A 427 -30.90 -2.77 5.66
N ILE A 428 -31.70 -2.07 6.47
CA ILE A 428 -31.25 -1.35 7.67
C ILE A 428 -30.96 -2.32 8.83
N ASP A 429 -31.86 -3.27 9.07
CA ASP A 429 -31.65 -4.35 10.06
C ASP A 429 -30.37 -5.11 9.76
N ALA A 430 -30.19 -5.46 8.47
CA ALA A 430 -28.98 -6.12 8.00
C ALA A 430 -27.72 -5.24 8.19
N ALA A 431 -27.83 -3.92 7.95
CA ALA A 431 -26.72 -2.99 8.13
C ALA A 431 -26.27 -2.88 9.60
N VAL A 432 -27.22 -2.90 10.53
CA VAL A 432 -26.93 -2.93 11.98
C VAL A 432 -26.15 -4.20 12.33
N ALA A 433 -26.59 -5.37 11.87
CA ALA A 433 -25.92 -6.64 12.15
C ALA A 433 -24.52 -6.71 11.55
N VAL A 434 -24.34 -6.23 10.29
CA VAL A 434 -23.02 -6.13 9.64
C VAL A 434 -22.10 -5.19 10.41
N SER A 435 -22.60 -4.02 10.86
CA SER A 435 -21.82 -3.03 11.61
C SER A 435 -21.25 -3.62 12.91
N PHE A 436 -22.09 -4.28 13.73
CA PHE A 436 -21.65 -4.91 14.98
C PHE A 436 -20.70 -6.08 14.71
N ALA A 437 -20.96 -6.91 13.69
CA ALA A 437 -20.11 -8.03 13.35
C ALA A 437 -18.72 -7.57 12.88
N LEU A 438 -18.61 -6.52 12.03
CA LEU A 438 -17.32 -5.92 11.62
C LEU A 438 -16.55 -5.38 12.82
N GLY A 439 -17.22 -4.81 13.81
CA GLY A 439 -16.58 -4.35 15.05
C GLY A 439 -15.92 -5.47 15.87
N VAL A 440 -16.24 -6.73 15.59
CA VAL A 440 -15.58 -7.90 16.18
C VAL A 440 -14.49 -8.46 15.29
N VAL A 441 -14.79 -8.62 13.99
CA VAL A 441 -13.91 -9.34 13.07
C VAL A 441 -12.86 -8.47 12.36
N GLU A 442 -12.99 -7.14 12.42
CA GLU A 442 -12.00 -6.16 12.01
C GLU A 442 -11.72 -5.17 13.17
N PRO A 443 -11.15 -5.64 14.28
CA PRO A 443 -10.97 -4.82 15.49
C PRO A 443 -10.00 -3.64 15.31
N ASP A 444 -9.22 -3.68 14.27
CA ASP A 444 -8.28 -2.65 13.84
C ASP A 444 -8.93 -1.52 13.04
N ALA A 445 -10.02 -1.83 12.33
CA ALA A 445 -10.60 -0.95 11.32
C ALA A 445 -11.81 -0.17 11.84
N SER A 446 -12.67 -0.82 12.62
CA SER A 446 -13.92 -0.26 13.13
C SER A 446 -14.33 -0.90 14.45
N GLY A 447 -15.44 -0.48 15.01
CA GLY A 447 -16.04 -1.10 16.20
C GLY A 447 -16.77 -0.11 17.06
N LEU A 448 -17.17 -0.58 18.26
CA LEU A 448 -17.99 0.18 19.22
C LEU A 448 -17.33 1.51 19.64
N GLY A 449 -15.98 1.55 19.68
CA GLY A 449 -15.20 2.76 19.98
C GLY A 449 -15.07 3.76 18.83
N GLY A 450 -15.71 3.49 17.69
CA GLY A 450 -15.59 4.22 16.44
C GLY A 450 -16.72 5.20 16.13
N TYR A 451 -16.77 5.58 14.86
CA TYR A 451 -17.69 6.57 14.31
C TYR A 451 -17.90 6.34 12.80
N GLY A 452 -18.83 7.06 12.20
CA GLY A 452 -19.08 6.94 10.75
C GLY A 452 -20.28 7.72 10.25
N GLN A 453 -20.66 7.39 9.00
CA GLN A 453 -21.93 7.78 8.40
C GLN A 453 -22.51 6.62 7.60
N MET A 454 -23.85 6.56 7.59
CA MET A 454 -24.68 5.70 6.76
C MET A 454 -25.47 6.59 5.81
N VAL A 455 -25.47 6.28 4.51
CA VAL A 455 -26.40 6.85 3.54
C VAL A 455 -27.38 5.76 3.18
N ALA A 456 -28.68 5.99 3.40
CA ALA A 456 -29.73 4.99 3.24
C ALA A 456 -30.89 5.52 2.42
N TYR A 457 -31.54 4.63 1.69
CA TYR A 457 -32.79 4.87 1.00
C TYR A 457 -33.68 3.63 1.10
N LEU A 458 -34.90 3.86 1.51
CA LEU A 458 -35.99 2.91 1.44
C LEU A 458 -37.04 3.44 0.45
N THR A 459 -37.71 2.57 -0.24
CA THR A 459 -38.65 2.96 -1.32
C THR A 459 -39.87 3.74 -0.84
N ASP A 460 -40.11 3.77 0.46
CA ASP A 460 -41.14 4.58 1.10
C ASP A 460 -40.65 5.98 1.54
N LEU A 461 -39.36 6.29 1.37
CA LEU A 461 -38.78 7.60 1.61
C LEU A 461 -38.85 8.49 0.37
N GLU A 462 -39.09 9.78 0.56
CA GLU A 462 -39.07 10.77 -0.53
C GLU A 462 -37.66 10.98 -1.10
N ALA A 463 -36.59 10.82 -0.28
CA ALA A 463 -35.21 11.00 -0.65
C ALA A 463 -34.27 10.21 0.29
N PRO A 464 -33.03 9.93 -0.14
CA PRO A 464 -32.01 9.34 0.74
C PRO A 464 -31.71 10.19 1.97
N VAL A 465 -31.42 9.51 3.09
CA VAL A 465 -31.07 10.11 4.38
C VAL A 465 -29.64 9.76 4.77
N VAL A 466 -29.00 10.62 5.56
CA VAL A 466 -27.72 10.35 6.20
C VAL A 466 -27.90 10.18 7.70
N ILE A 467 -27.54 9.03 8.24
CA ILE A 467 -27.38 8.85 9.68
C ILE A 467 -25.92 9.13 10.03
N GLU A 468 -25.69 10.24 10.72
CA GLU A 468 -24.37 10.65 11.16
C GLU A 468 -24.14 10.23 12.61
N PHE A 469 -23.06 9.47 12.82
CA PHE A 469 -22.60 9.03 14.12
C PHE A 469 -21.10 9.30 14.30
N LEU A 470 -20.67 10.51 13.95
CA LEU A 470 -19.29 10.98 14.18
C LEU A 470 -19.00 11.11 15.67
N THR A 471 -17.72 11.06 16.05
CA THR A 471 -17.34 11.27 17.45
C THR A 471 -17.68 12.68 17.92
N ARG A 472 -17.84 12.86 19.23
CA ARG A 472 -17.93 14.19 19.83
C ARG A 472 -16.80 14.44 20.81
N ALA A 473 -16.18 15.61 20.73
CA ALA A 473 -15.14 16.01 21.68
C ALA A 473 -15.75 16.11 23.11
N PRO A 474 -15.08 15.56 24.13
CA PRO A 474 -15.49 15.78 25.53
C PRO A 474 -15.57 17.27 25.89
N GLN A 475 -16.37 17.61 26.89
CA GLN A 475 -16.53 19.00 27.34
C GLN A 475 -15.21 19.65 27.77
N GLU A 476 -14.33 18.88 28.40
CA GLU A 476 -13.02 19.34 28.89
C GLU A 476 -11.94 19.33 27.78
N ALA A 477 -12.25 18.83 26.58
CA ALA A 477 -11.32 18.76 25.45
C ALA A 477 -11.20 20.11 24.73
N THR A 478 -10.78 21.15 25.46
CA THR A 478 -10.56 22.50 24.93
C THR A 478 -9.10 22.73 24.56
N LEU A 479 -8.79 23.80 23.83
CA LEU A 479 -7.41 24.18 23.50
C LEU A 479 -6.64 24.73 24.70
N GLU A 480 -7.34 25.23 25.72
CA GLU A 480 -6.76 25.66 27.01
C GLU A 480 -6.30 24.49 27.86
N ASN A 481 -6.81 23.29 27.64
CA ASN A 481 -6.34 22.07 28.29
C ASN A 481 -5.00 21.63 27.69
N ALA A 482 -3.91 22.18 28.25
CA ALA A 482 -2.55 21.97 27.76
C ALA A 482 -2.12 20.47 27.80
N ALA A 483 -2.69 19.67 28.71
CA ALA A 483 -2.39 18.24 28.82
C ALA A 483 -2.77 17.49 27.51
N LEU A 484 -3.80 17.93 26.82
CA LEU A 484 -4.28 17.31 25.59
C LEU A 484 -3.54 17.76 24.32
N ASN A 485 -2.63 18.73 24.40
CA ASN A 485 -1.90 19.18 23.21
C ASN A 485 -0.86 18.15 22.73
N ASN A 486 -0.41 17.28 23.64
CA ASN A 486 0.48 16.15 23.34
C ASN A 486 -0.19 14.80 23.63
N ALA A 487 -1.50 14.71 23.45
CA ALA A 487 -2.25 13.50 23.73
C ALA A 487 -1.77 12.30 22.90
N THR A 488 -1.66 11.14 23.52
CA THR A 488 -1.31 9.86 22.92
C THR A 488 -2.21 8.74 23.47
N GLY A 489 -2.35 7.64 22.75
CA GLY A 489 -3.07 6.46 23.22
C GLY A 489 -4.48 6.79 23.72
N PRO A 490 -4.85 6.36 24.95
CA PRO A 490 -6.19 6.54 25.51
C PRO A 490 -6.66 8.00 25.57
N MET A 491 -5.74 8.96 25.68
CA MET A 491 -6.09 10.39 25.69
C MET A 491 -6.70 10.89 24.37
N LEU A 492 -6.51 10.17 23.26
CA LEU A 492 -7.02 10.54 21.92
C LEU A 492 -8.50 10.22 21.72
N ALA A 493 -9.09 9.39 22.55
CA ALA A 493 -10.47 8.96 22.40
C ALA A 493 -11.45 10.12 22.61
N ASN A 494 -12.30 10.35 21.63
CA ASN A 494 -13.54 11.11 21.77
C ASN A 494 -14.71 10.16 22.04
N VAL A 495 -15.86 10.71 22.46
CA VAL A 495 -17.08 9.93 22.70
C VAL A 495 -17.46 9.17 21.40
N PRO A 496 -17.51 7.82 21.43
CA PRO A 496 -17.84 7.02 20.25
C PRO A 496 -19.27 7.19 19.77
N GLY A 497 -19.50 6.89 18.48
CA GLY A 497 -20.81 7.11 17.88
C GLY A 497 -21.54 5.88 17.35
N VAL A 498 -20.86 4.77 17.10
CA VAL A 498 -21.39 3.63 16.35
C VAL A 498 -22.68 3.09 16.96
N VAL A 499 -22.73 2.87 18.29
CA VAL A 499 -23.91 2.27 18.94
C VAL A 499 -25.16 3.13 18.78
N ARG A 500 -25.09 4.44 19.08
CA ARG A 500 -26.24 5.36 18.87
C ARG A 500 -26.59 5.56 17.40
N GLY A 501 -25.59 5.47 16.50
CA GLY A 501 -25.86 5.53 15.06
C GLY A 501 -26.69 4.35 14.56
N MET A 502 -26.32 3.15 14.99
CA MET A 502 -27.05 1.94 14.64
C MET A 502 -28.43 1.85 15.30
N GLU A 503 -28.54 2.30 16.55
CA GLU A 503 -29.83 2.39 17.26
C GLU A 503 -30.78 3.38 16.57
N LEU A 504 -30.31 4.59 16.23
CA LEU A 504 -31.10 5.58 15.49
C LEU A 504 -31.58 5.05 14.13
N ALA A 505 -30.72 4.35 13.40
CA ALA A 505 -31.06 3.73 12.12
C ALA A 505 -32.15 2.65 12.32
N PHE A 506 -31.98 1.77 13.31
CA PHE A 506 -32.92 0.72 13.65
C PHE A 506 -34.30 1.29 14.07
N ASP A 507 -34.32 2.23 15.00
CA ASP A 507 -35.55 2.81 15.56
C ASP A 507 -36.40 3.52 14.51
N LYS A 508 -35.75 4.20 13.54
CA LYS A 508 -36.44 4.96 12.51
C LYS A 508 -36.77 4.17 11.25
N TYR A 509 -35.89 3.27 10.85
CA TYR A 509 -35.87 2.68 9.52
C TYR A 509 -35.77 1.17 9.50
N GLY A 510 -35.67 0.52 10.67
CA GLY A 510 -35.74 -0.93 10.81
C GLY A 510 -37.07 -1.48 10.34
N SER A 511 -37.13 -2.75 9.96
CA SER A 511 -38.34 -3.40 9.46
C SER A 511 -39.46 -3.52 10.50
N GLY A 512 -39.13 -3.41 11.80
CA GLY A 512 -40.03 -3.73 12.91
C GLY A 512 -40.35 -5.21 13.05
N GLN A 513 -39.69 -6.09 12.26
CA GLN A 513 -39.89 -7.54 12.31
C GLN A 513 -38.81 -8.26 13.12
N ILE A 514 -37.68 -7.62 13.31
CA ILE A 514 -36.50 -8.20 13.99
C ILE A 514 -36.25 -7.40 15.29
N GLU A 515 -36.10 -8.11 16.38
CA GLU A 515 -35.77 -7.50 17.68
C GLU A 515 -34.31 -7.02 17.69
N TRP A 516 -34.02 -5.91 18.38
CA TRP A 516 -32.67 -5.32 18.49
C TRP A 516 -31.60 -6.33 18.90
N ALA A 517 -31.86 -7.13 19.94
CA ALA A 517 -30.93 -8.14 20.44
C ALA A 517 -30.56 -9.16 19.36
N ARG A 518 -31.49 -9.51 18.47
CA ARG A 518 -31.28 -10.48 17.39
C ARG A 518 -30.28 -9.96 16.36
N LEU A 519 -30.22 -8.62 16.14
CA LEU A 519 -29.27 -8.00 15.20
C LEU A 519 -27.82 -8.10 15.71
N ILE A 520 -27.62 -8.12 17.02
CA ILE A 520 -26.29 -8.15 17.66
C ILE A 520 -25.80 -9.59 17.88
N GLU A 521 -26.70 -10.57 17.88
CA GLU A 521 -26.38 -11.97 18.14
C GLU A 521 -25.25 -12.55 17.26
N PRO A 522 -25.13 -12.28 15.94
CA PRO A 522 -24.01 -12.74 15.13
C PRO A 522 -22.66 -12.20 15.62
N ALA A 523 -22.61 -10.94 16.07
CA ALA A 523 -21.42 -10.33 16.65
C ALA A 523 -21.05 -10.98 18.00
N ILE A 524 -22.05 -11.26 18.85
CA ILE A 524 -21.84 -11.95 20.13
C ILE A 524 -21.24 -13.35 19.88
N ARG A 525 -21.79 -14.10 18.92
CA ARG A 525 -21.24 -15.42 18.54
C ARG A 525 -19.79 -15.32 18.10
N ALA A 526 -19.48 -14.40 17.19
CA ALA A 526 -18.11 -14.20 16.71
C ALA A 526 -17.13 -13.84 17.84
N ALA A 527 -17.53 -12.98 18.77
CA ALA A 527 -16.71 -12.59 19.92
C ALA A 527 -16.48 -13.74 20.91
N THR A 528 -17.51 -14.55 21.21
CA THR A 528 -17.48 -15.57 22.27
C THR A 528 -17.02 -16.93 21.78
N GLU A 529 -17.48 -17.37 20.62
CA GLU A 529 -17.06 -18.66 20.03
C GLU A 529 -15.73 -18.54 19.31
N GLY A 530 -15.44 -17.33 18.80
CA GLY A 530 -14.22 -16.98 18.10
C GLY A 530 -14.28 -17.22 16.60
N PHE A 531 -13.27 -16.71 15.90
CA PHE A 531 -13.09 -16.88 14.47
C PHE A 531 -11.61 -17.02 14.13
N VAL A 532 -11.33 -17.61 12.96
CA VAL A 532 -9.96 -17.79 12.47
C VAL A 532 -9.47 -16.49 11.86
N LEU A 533 -8.32 -15.99 12.33
CA LEU A 533 -7.69 -14.77 11.80
C LEU A 533 -7.13 -14.98 10.41
N ASP A 534 -7.15 -13.93 9.63
CA ASP A 534 -6.57 -13.88 8.30
C ASP A 534 -5.21 -13.14 8.26
N ASP A 535 -4.53 -13.21 7.12
CA ASP A 535 -3.24 -12.56 6.90
C ASP A 535 -3.32 -11.03 6.91
N ALA A 536 -4.45 -10.45 6.48
CA ALA A 536 -4.59 -9.00 6.35
C ALA A 536 -4.46 -8.29 7.70
N PHE A 537 -5.15 -8.81 8.73
CA PHE A 537 -5.07 -8.28 10.09
C PHE A 537 -3.71 -8.59 10.73
N THR A 538 -3.28 -9.86 10.70
CA THR A 538 -2.12 -10.33 11.49
C THR A 538 -0.79 -9.78 10.99
N THR A 539 -0.61 -9.60 9.69
CA THR A 539 0.60 -8.97 9.12
C THR A 539 0.77 -7.55 9.64
N THR A 540 -0.30 -6.74 9.63
CA THR A 540 -0.23 -5.38 10.13
C THR A 540 -0.06 -5.34 11.66
N LEU A 541 -0.71 -6.25 12.39
CA LEU A 541 -0.59 -6.35 13.84
C LEU A 541 0.87 -6.51 14.28
N ALA A 542 1.61 -7.40 13.62
CA ALA A 542 3.02 -7.62 13.92
C ALA A 542 3.88 -6.34 13.76
N HIS A 543 3.61 -5.55 12.73
CA HIS A 543 4.32 -4.29 12.48
C HIS A 543 3.97 -3.18 13.50
N GLU A 544 2.75 -3.18 14.02
CA GLU A 544 2.26 -2.14 14.93
C GLU A 544 2.53 -2.43 16.41
N ARG A 545 3.28 -3.48 16.72
CA ARG A 545 3.57 -3.92 18.11
C ARG A 545 4.03 -2.78 19.03
N ALA A 546 4.92 -1.91 18.53
CA ALA A 546 5.48 -0.81 19.34
C ALA A 546 4.40 0.18 19.83
N ARG A 547 3.30 0.33 19.10
CA ARG A 547 2.18 1.22 19.46
C ARG A 547 1.25 0.59 20.49
N TYR A 548 1.14 -0.75 20.51
CA TYR A 548 0.42 -1.49 21.55
C TYR A 548 1.25 -1.65 22.83
N GLY A 549 2.58 -1.73 22.70
CA GLY A 549 3.52 -2.04 23.78
C GLY A 549 3.38 -1.27 25.09
N PRO A 550 2.98 0.02 25.09
CA PRO A 550 2.71 0.76 26.33
C PRO A 550 1.48 0.32 27.12
N TRP A 551 0.62 -0.56 26.56
CA TRP A 551 -0.72 -0.84 27.06
C TRP A 551 -0.94 -2.33 27.35
N ASP A 552 -0.82 -2.72 28.63
CA ASP A 552 -0.89 -4.13 29.06
C ASP A 552 -2.16 -4.84 28.58
N SER A 553 -3.35 -4.22 28.71
CA SER A 553 -4.62 -4.82 28.30
C SER A 553 -4.71 -5.07 26.79
N SER A 554 -4.13 -4.19 26.00
CA SER A 554 -4.06 -4.34 24.54
C SER A 554 -3.05 -5.42 24.16
N MET A 555 -1.92 -5.48 24.88
CA MET A 555 -0.92 -6.53 24.69
C MET A 555 -1.46 -7.92 25.06
N GLU A 556 -2.23 -8.04 26.17
CA GLU A 556 -2.88 -9.30 26.52
C GLU A 556 -3.84 -9.81 25.47
N LEU A 557 -4.58 -8.90 24.81
CA LEU A 557 -5.56 -9.25 23.79
C LEU A 557 -4.94 -9.64 22.46
N PHE A 558 -3.96 -8.88 21.96
CA PHE A 558 -3.44 -8.99 20.59
C PHE A 558 -2.04 -9.65 20.50
N PHE A 559 -1.33 -9.72 21.63
CA PHE A 559 0.02 -10.29 21.72
C PHE A 559 0.12 -11.30 22.89
N PRO A 560 -0.69 -12.37 22.90
CA PRO A 560 -0.65 -13.36 23.98
C PRO A 560 0.76 -13.93 24.12
N ASN A 561 1.27 -13.94 25.37
CA ASN A 561 2.64 -14.33 25.71
C ASN A 561 3.74 -13.45 25.09
N GLY A 562 3.38 -12.23 24.69
CA GLY A 562 4.31 -11.28 24.06
C GLY A 562 4.49 -11.46 22.55
N GLU A 563 3.86 -12.46 21.93
CA GLU A 563 3.91 -12.73 20.49
C GLU A 563 2.66 -12.22 19.77
N PRO A 564 2.75 -11.69 18.56
CA PRO A 564 1.57 -11.27 17.79
C PRO A 564 0.72 -12.50 17.42
N LEU A 565 -0.59 -12.30 17.39
CA LEU A 565 -1.51 -13.28 16.82
C LEU A 565 -1.15 -13.51 15.33
N LYS A 566 -1.32 -14.76 14.87
CA LYS A 566 -0.96 -15.20 13.52
C LYS A 566 -2.19 -15.60 12.71
N ALA A 567 -2.05 -15.56 11.38
CA ALA A 567 -3.07 -16.13 10.50
C ALA A 567 -3.28 -17.61 10.78
N GLY A 568 -4.55 -18.00 10.87
CA GLY A 568 -4.94 -19.35 11.28
C GLY A 568 -5.22 -19.51 12.77
N ASP A 569 -4.86 -18.54 13.62
CA ASP A 569 -5.20 -18.57 15.04
C ASP A 569 -6.70 -18.37 15.26
N LEU A 570 -7.25 -19.07 16.27
CA LEU A 570 -8.62 -18.83 16.72
C LEU A 570 -8.66 -17.65 17.69
N PHE A 571 -9.11 -16.50 17.22
CA PHE A 571 -9.26 -15.30 18.05
C PHE A 571 -10.61 -15.30 18.78
N LYS A 572 -10.57 -15.06 20.08
CA LYS A 572 -11.75 -14.89 20.95
C LYS A 572 -11.61 -13.61 21.76
N ASN A 573 -12.73 -12.92 21.94
CA ASN A 573 -12.78 -11.70 22.74
C ASN A 573 -14.01 -11.72 23.68
N PRO A 574 -13.92 -12.44 24.81
CA PRO A 574 -15.03 -12.59 25.72
C PRO A 574 -15.45 -11.27 26.37
N ASP A 575 -14.55 -10.31 26.55
CA ASP A 575 -14.85 -8.99 27.10
C ASP A 575 -15.73 -8.18 26.14
N LEU A 576 -15.41 -8.22 24.84
CA LEU A 576 -16.29 -7.63 23.80
C LEU A 576 -17.62 -8.36 23.73
N GLY A 577 -17.60 -9.70 23.90
CA GLY A 577 -18.82 -10.50 23.97
C GLY A 577 -19.74 -10.10 25.15
N TRP A 578 -19.16 -9.75 26.31
CA TRP A 578 -19.92 -9.18 27.42
C TRP A 578 -20.48 -7.80 27.06
N THR A 579 -19.66 -6.88 26.53
CA THR A 579 -20.11 -5.54 26.13
C THR A 579 -21.27 -5.59 25.13
N LEU A 580 -21.19 -6.48 24.13
CA LEU A 580 -22.25 -6.67 23.13
C LEU A 580 -23.54 -7.21 23.73
N LYS A 581 -23.47 -8.09 24.76
CA LYS A 581 -24.65 -8.57 25.47
C LYS A 581 -25.33 -7.46 26.27
N GLU A 582 -24.57 -6.62 26.98
CA GLU A 582 -25.14 -5.45 27.66
C GLU A 582 -25.90 -4.53 26.69
N ILE A 583 -25.32 -4.30 25.50
CA ILE A 583 -25.96 -3.48 24.44
C ILE A 583 -27.20 -4.19 23.86
N ALA A 584 -27.13 -5.51 23.67
CA ALA A 584 -28.28 -6.28 23.18
C ALA A 584 -29.47 -6.26 24.13
N GLU A 585 -29.23 -6.29 25.46
CA GLU A 585 -30.26 -6.30 26.50
C GLU A 585 -30.78 -4.90 26.83
N GLY A 586 -29.91 -3.88 26.85
CA GLY A 586 -30.25 -2.54 27.34
C GLY A 586 -30.18 -1.42 26.28
N GLY A 587 -30.00 -1.75 25.01
CA GLY A 587 -29.89 -0.75 23.93
C GLY A 587 -28.67 0.14 24.06
N GLY A 588 -28.72 1.30 23.41
CA GLY A 588 -27.67 2.32 23.51
C GLY A 588 -27.48 2.86 24.91
N ASP A 589 -28.51 2.90 25.75
CA ASP A 589 -28.39 3.38 27.12
C ASP A 589 -27.42 2.54 27.95
N ALA A 590 -27.37 1.21 27.74
CA ALA A 590 -26.39 0.35 28.40
C ALA A 590 -24.93 0.77 28.06
N PHE A 591 -24.69 1.26 26.84
CA PHE A 591 -23.37 1.71 26.39
C PHE A 591 -23.03 3.13 26.86
N TYR A 592 -24.00 4.07 26.87
CA TYR A 592 -23.74 5.48 27.15
C TYR A 592 -24.04 5.93 28.58
N GLU A 593 -24.87 5.22 29.31
CA GLU A 593 -25.29 5.58 30.66
C GLU A 593 -25.11 4.44 31.67
N GLY A 594 -24.99 3.18 31.19
CA GLY A 594 -24.89 1.97 31.98
C GLY A 594 -23.50 1.63 32.52
N GLU A 595 -23.31 0.36 32.86
CA GLU A 595 -22.06 -0.17 33.41
C GLU A 595 -20.91 -0.09 32.39
N VAL A 596 -21.21 -0.23 31.10
CA VAL A 596 -20.24 -0.09 30.03
C VAL A 596 -19.62 1.32 30.05
N ALA A 597 -20.47 2.37 30.04
CA ALA A 597 -20.01 3.76 30.14
C ALA A 597 -19.17 4.02 31.38
N ARG A 598 -19.61 3.51 32.53
CA ARG A 598 -18.92 3.69 33.81
C ARG A 598 -17.50 3.15 33.75
N ARG A 599 -17.30 1.92 33.25
CA ARG A 599 -15.98 1.31 33.11
C ARG A 599 -15.10 2.06 32.14
N ILE A 600 -15.64 2.43 30.98
CA ILE A 600 -14.93 3.22 29.96
C ILE A 600 -14.41 4.54 30.54
N VAL A 601 -15.31 5.31 31.17
CA VAL A 601 -14.98 6.63 31.70
C VAL A 601 -14.01 6.54 32.88
N GLU A 602 -14.21 5.61 33.80
CA GLU A 602 -13.34 5.41 34.95
C GLU A 602 -11.90 5.12 34.53
N ASP A 603 -11.74 4.19 33.58
CA ASP A 603 -10.45 3.77 33.06
C ASP A 603 -9.78 4.87 32.21
N LEU A 604 -10.46 5.39 31.20
CA LEU A 604 -9.90 6.43 30.31
C LEU A 604 -9.49 7.70 31.08
N ARG A 605 -10.29 8.12 32.09
CA ARG A 605 -9.89 9.25 32.96
C ARG A 605 -8.67 8.92 33.81
N GLY A 606 -8.53 7.69 34.27
CA GLY A 606 -7.32 7.19 34.94
C GLY A 606 -6.07 7.31 34.07
N GLN A 607 -6.25 7.22 32.74
CA GLN A 607 -5.20 7.39 31.71
C GLN A 607 -5.06 8.85 31.21
N GLY A 608 -5.75 9.81 31.79
CA GLY A 608 -5.65 11.22 31.44
C GLY A 608 -6.60 11.73 30.35
N ASN A 609 -7.56 10.91 29.89
CA ASN A 609 -8.58 11.34 28.94
C ASN A 609 -9.55 12.35 29.59
N ALA A 610 -10.12 13.23 28.78
CA ALA A 610 -11.05 14.29 29.22
C ALA A 610 -12.50 13.82 29.36
N MET A 611 -12.85 12.61 28.88
CA MET A 611 -14.23 12.09 28.82
C MET A 611 -14.86 11.89 30.20
N THR A 612 -16.12 12.28 30.35
CA THR A 612 -16.91 12.12 31.58
C THR A 612 -18.19 11.33 31.30
N MET A 613 -18.86 10.84 32.35
CA MET A 613 -20.18 10.22 32.23
C MET A 613 -21.22 11.17 31.59
N ASN A 614 -21.11 12.47 31.85
CA ASN A 614 -21.97 13.45 31.24
C ASN A 614 -21.72 13.61 29.73
N ASP A 615 -20.47 13.44 29.28
CA ASP A 615 -20.14 13.46 27.83
C ASP A 615 -20.73 12.23 27.14
N MET A 616 -20.65 11.06 27.76
CA MET A 616 -21.25 9.82 27.27
C MET A 616 -22.76 9.95 27.17
N ALA A 617 -23.44 10.29 28.26
CA ALA A 617 -24.92 10.42 28.35
C ALA A 617 -25.49 11.50 27.39
N ARG A 618 -24.70 12.50 27.03
CA ARG A 618 -25.09 13.54 26.08
C ARG A 618 -24.81 13.23 24.62
N TYR A 619 -24.29 12.06 24.32
CA TYR A 619 -24.04 11.68 22.95
C TYR A 619 -25.38 11.37 22.23
N PHE A 620 -25.51 11.84 21.00
CA PHE A 620 -26.61 11.54 20.09
C PHE A 620 -26.13 11.46 18.64
N ALA A 621 -26.66 10.54 17.87
CA ALA A 621 -26.55 10.47 16.43
C ALA A 621 -27.51 11.47 15.78
N VAL A 622 -27.24 11.90 14.56
CA VAL A 622 -28.01 12.95 13.85
C VAL A 622 -28.42 12.45 12.48
N GLU A 623 -29.65 12.75 12.08
CA GLU A 623 -30.08 12.63 10.70
C GLU A 623 -29.74 13.91 9.94
N ARG A 624 -29.18 13.76 8.72
CA ARG A 624 -28.82 14.87 7.84
C ARG A 624 -29.27 14.62 6.41
N HIS A 625 -29.34 15.67 5.62
CA HIS A 625 -29.47 15.56 4.18
C HIS A 625 -28.11 15.21 3.55
N PRO A 626 -28.07 14.26 2.61
CA PRO A 626 -26.85 13.96 1.87
C PRO A 626 -26.41 15.14 1.00
N VAL A 627 -25.11 15.19 0.65
CA VAL A 627 -24.65 16.05 -0.44
C VAL A 627 -25.11 15.42 -1.75
N VAL A 628 -25.68 16.25 -2.64
CA VAL A 628 -26.27 15.78 -3.91
C VAL A 628 -25.50 16.35 -5.09
N GLY A 629 -25.28 15.54 -6.11
CA GLY A 629 -24.72 15.94 -7.39
C GLY A 629 -25.22 15.07 -8.53
N GLU A 630 -24.82 15.42 -9.75
CA GLU A 630 -25.18 14.66 -10.95
C GLU A 630 -23.94 14.21 -11.72
N TYR A 631 -23.97 12.99 -12.22
CA TYR A 631 -22.92 12.45 -13.07
C TYR A 631 -23.49 11.61 -14.21
N ARG A 632 -23.27 12.06 -15.47
CA ARG A 632 -23.71 11.33 -16.67
C ARG A 632 -25.18 10.93 -16.67
N GLY A 633 -26.06 11.82 -16.19
CA GLY A 633 -27.50 11.54 -16.09
C GLY A 633 -27.87 10.61 -14.94
N HIS A 634 -26.99 10.46 -13.95
CA HIS A 634 -27.25 9.77 -12.69
C HIS A 634 -27.21 10.77 -11.55
N THR A 635 -28.06 10.58 -10.55
CA THR A 635 -28.02 11.38 -9.31
C THR A 635 -27.18 10.66 -8.26
N ILE A 636 -26.27 11.40 -7.64
CA ILE A 636 -25.32 10.93 -6.64
C ILE A 636 -25.69 11.53 -5.29
N TYR A 637 -25.94 10.70 -4.28
CA TYR A 637 -26.15 11.08 -2.88
C TYR A 637 -24.97 10.55 -2.06
N SER A 638 -24.29 11.43 -1.34
CA SER A 638 -23.07 11.05 -0.59
C SER A 638 -23.01 11.71 0.77
N ALA A 639 -21.97 11.37 1.52
CA ALA A 639 -21.71 11.80 2.89
C ALA A 639 -21.93 13.30 3.12
N ALA A 640 -22.58 13.63 4.23
CA ALA A 640 -22.89 15.00 4.62
C ALA A 640 -21.76 15.68 5.41
N PRO A 641 -21.60 17.02 5.37
CA PRO A 641 -20.71 17.75 6.27
C PRO A 641 -20.93 17.38 7.76
N PRO A 642 -19.86 17.39 8.57
CA PRO A 642 -18.49 17.89 8.35
C PRO A 642 -17.56 16.96 7.56
N VAL A 643 -18.09 15.89 6.99
CA VAL A 643 -17.36 14.91 6.19
C VAL A 643 -16.98 15.52 4.84
N SER A 644 -15.71 15.39 4.44
CA SER A 644 -15.22 15.94 3.17
C SER A 644 -15.42 15.02 1.98
N GLY A 645 -15.58 13.71 2.21
CA GLY A 645 -15.58 12.70 1.15
C GLY A 645 -16.68 12.90 0.11
N GLY A 646 -17.93 13.13 0.54
CA GLY A 646 -19.05 13.37 -0.37
C GLY A 646 -18.89 14.65 -1.19
N VAL A 647 -18.48 15.74 -0.55
CA VAL A 647 -18.26 17.03 -1.20
C VAL A 647 -17.15 16.93 -2.26
N SER A 648 -16.03 16.31 -1.90
CA SER A 648 -14.89 16.11 -2.82
C SER A 648 -15.23 15.17 -3.98
N LEU A 649 -16.01 14.11 -3.73
CA LEU A 649 -16.47 13.19 -4.77
C LEU A 649 -17.31 13.93 -5.82
N ILE A 650 -18.34 14.67 -5.36
CA ILE A 650 -19.24 15.40 -6.26
C ILE A 650 -18.50 16.49 -7.03
N ALA A 651 -17.57 17.21 -6.38
CA ALA A 651 -16.74 18.20 -7.05
C ALA A 651 -15.92 17.59 -8.21
N LYS A 652 -15.32 16.41 -8.02
CA LYS A 652 -14.59 15.69 -9.09
C LYS A 652 -15.51 15.23 -10.22
N LEU A 653 -16.66 14.65 -9.88
CA LEU A 653 -17.64 14.18 -10.85
C LEU A 653 -18.21 15.33 -11.69
N ASN A 654 -18.47 16.51 -11.08
CA ASN A 654 -18.89 17.71 -11.78
C ASN A 654 -17.84 18.24 -12.77
N LEU A 655 -16.54 18.14 -12.43
CA LEU A 655 -15.45 18.44 -13.36
C LEU A 655 -15.44 17.43 -14.52
N LEU A 656 -15.50 16.15 -14.20
CA LEU A 656 -15.42 15.06 -15.17
C LEU A 656 -16.64 14.98 -16.10
N ASN A 657 -17.78 15.52 -15.72
CA ASN A 657 -18.95 15.68 -16.59
C ASN A 657 -18.65 16.45 -17.90
N ASN A 658 -17.58 17.26 -17.91
CA ASN A 658 -17.16 18.03 -19.08
C ASN A 658 -16.23 17.27 -20.02
N PHE A 659 -15.91 16.00 -19.75
CA PHE A 659 -15.11 15.13 -20.57
C PHE A 659 -15.93 13.89 -21.01
N ALA A 660 -15.90 13.55 -22.30
CA ALA A 660 -16.53 12.34 -22.79
C ALA A 660 -15.55 11.16 -22.61
N PRO A 661 -15.92 10.08 -21.90
CA PRO A 661 -15.03 8.95 -21.70
C PRO A 661 -14.68 8.28 -23.02
N MET A 662 -13.43 7.82 -23.16
CA MET A 662 -12.90 7.16 -24.34
C MET A 662 -12.62 5.67 -24.09
N GLY A 663 -13.17 5.12 -23.03
CA GLY A 663 -12.96 3.74 -22.58
C GLY A 663 -12.59 3.69 -21.10
N LEU A 664 -12.34 2.48 -20.59
CA LEU A 664 -11.88 2.30 -19.21
C LEU A 664 -10.56 3.03 -18.96
N TYR A 665 -10.48 3.74 -17.86
CA TYR A 665 -9.29 4.51 -17.51
C TYR A 665 -8.02 3.66 -17.33
N SER A 666 -8.17 2.39 -16.93
CA SER A 666 -7.05 1.45 -16.81
C SER A 666 -6.41 1.07 -18.16
N GLU A 667 -7.12 1.33 -19.27
CA GLU A 667 -6.77 0.94 -20.62
C GLU A 667 -6.63 2.11 -21.60
N ASN A 668 -7.03 3.32 -21.16
CA ASN A 668 -7.05 4.50 -22.02
C ASN A 668 -6.44 5.71 -21.32
N ALA A 669 -5.35 6.22 -21.87
CA ALA A 669 -4.60 7.33 -21.31
C ALA A 669 -5.42 8.63 -21.22
N ALA A 670 -6.23 8.96 -22.24
CA ALA A 670 -7.04 10.16 -22.23
C ALA A 670 -8.11 10.09 -21.11
N SER A 671 -8.72 8.93 -20.88
CA SER A 671 -9.66 8.72 -19.78
C SER A 671 -8.97 8.86 -18.43
N LEU A 672 -7.83 8.21 -18.21
CA LEU A 672 -7.08 8.33 -16.95
C LEU A 672 -6.55 9.76 -16.74
N HIS A 673 -6.07 10.41 -17.80
CA HIS A 673 -5.66 11.82 -17.76
C HIS A 673 -6.81 12.71 -17.24
N ALA A 674 -8.00 12.57 -17.80
CA ALA A 674 -9.17 13.34 -17.38
C ALA A 674 -9.55 13.08 -15.90
N LEU A 675 -9.49 11.83 -15.43
CA LEU A 675 -9.76 11.47 -14.02
C LEU A 675 -8.72 12.09 -13.07
N ILE A 676 -7.44 12.06 -13.46
CA ILE A 676 -6.34 12.67 -12.71
C ILE A 676 -6.52 14.19 -12.67
N GLU A 677 -6.78 14.82 -13.81
CA GLU A 677 -6.98 16.27 -13.89
C GLU A 677 -8.22 16.73 -13.09
N ALA A 678 -9.34 16.00 -13.12
CA ALA A 678 -10.48 16.28 -12.26
C ALA A 678 -10.10 16.24 -10.76
N SER A 679 -9.22 15.32 -10.37
CA SER A 679 -8.70 15.26 -9.00
C SER A 679 -7.77 16.42 -8.66
N LYS A 680 -6.96 16.90 -9.60
CA LYS A 680 -6.09 18.08 -9.43
C LYS A 680 -6.87 19.40 -9.43
N LEU A 681 -7.91 19.51 -10.24
CA LEU A 681 -8.67 20.73 -10.46
C LEU A 681 -9.84 20.92 -9.47
N GLN A 682 -10.15 19.94 -8.62
CA GLN A 682 -11.22 20.08 -7.64
C GLN A 682 -10.96 21.26 -6.67
N PRO A 683 -11.99 22.03 -6.28
CA PRO A 683 -11.85 23.07 -5.27
C PRO A 683 -11.49 22.48 -3.91
N SER A 684 -10.68 23.21 -3.13
CA SER A 684 -10.37 22.80 -1.75
C SER A 684 -11.59 22.89 -0.84
N THR A 685 -11.77 21.87 -0.01
CA THR A 685 -12.78 21.85 1.07
C THR A 685 -12.24 22.45 2.37
N ARG A 686 -10.95 22.77 2.45
CA ARG A 686 -10.31 23.32 3.64
C ARG A 686 -10.90 24.67 4.05
N GLY A 687 -11.19 24.81 5.35
CA GLY A 687 -11.80 26.03 5.89
C GLY A 687 -13.27 26.22 5.50
N ARG A 688 -13.89 25.20 4.86
CA ARG A 688 -15.31 25.21 4.47
C ARG A 688 -16.12 24.14 5.18
N LEU A 689 -15.48 23.12 5.71
CA LEU A 689 -16.11 22.01 6.42
C LEU A 689 -15.73 22.02 7.89
N ALA A 690 -16.73 22.08 8.74
CA ALA A 690 -16.66 21.89 10.18
C ALA A 690 -18.02 21.41 10.66
N ASP A 691 -18.18 21.14 11.95
CA ASP A 691 -19.46 20.72 12.54
C ASP A 691 -20.56 21.77 12.25
N PRO A 692 -21.59 21.43 11.46
CA PRO A 692 -22.65 22.38 11.11
C PRO A 692 -23.47 22.88 12.29
N SER A 693 -23.38 22.22 13.45
CA SER A 693 -24.05 22.69 14.68
C SER A 693 -23.28 23.83 15.35
N LEU A 694 -22.03 24.08 15.00
CA LEU A 694 -21.15 25.10 15.60
C LEU A 694 -20.69 26.18 14.62
N TRP A 695 -20.63 25.84 13.31
CA TRP A 695 -20.15 26.75 12.27
C TRP A 695 -21.07 26.74 11.05
N PRO A 696 -21.24 27.85 10.36
CA PRO A 696 -21.90 27.85 9.06
C PRO A 696 -21.06 27.04 8.06
N VAL A 697 -21.71 26.16 7.32
CA VAL A 697 -21.07 25.34 6.26
C VAL A 697 -21.67 25.73 4.93
N ASP A 698 -20.82 26.23 4.03
CA ASP A 698 -21.20 26.60 2.66
C ASP A 698 -20.38 25.76 1.67
N ILE A 699 -21.01 24.75 1.08
CA ILE A 699 -20.40 23.83 0.11
C ILE A 699 -20.75 24.19 -1.34
N ASP A 700 -21.73 25.05 -1.58
CA ASP A 700 -22.20 25.37 -2.92
C ASP A 700 -21.09 25.82 -3.86
N PRO A 701 -20.12 26.68 -3.45
CA PRO A 701 -19.02 27.06 -4.34
C PRO A 701 -18.06 25.90 -4.73
N VAL A 702 -18.09 24.82 -3.96
CA VAL A 702 -17.24 23.63 -4.21
C VAL A 702 -17.92 22.67 -5.19
N ILE A 703 -19.23 22.49 -5.07
CA ILE A 703 -20.00 21.49 -5.84
C ILE A 703 -20.84 22.11 -6.98
N ASP A 704 -20.74 23.40 -7.23
CA ASP A 704 -21.50 24.06 -8.31
C ASP A 704 -21.06 23.55 -9.69
N PRO A 705 -21.96 22.94 -10.50
CA PRO A 705 -21.63 22.41 -11.82
C PRO A 705 -21.19 23.49 -12.81
N GLY A 706 -21.72 24.72 -12.69
CA GLY A 706 -21.36 25.85 -13.55
C GLY A 706 -19.93 26.31 -13.29
N ALA A 707 -19.54 26.44 -12.02
CA ALA A 707 -18.16 26.74 -11.63
C ALA A 707 -17.19 25.61 -12.08
N ALA A 708 -17.59 24.35 -11.91
CA ALA A 708 -16.81 23.20 -12.39
C ALA A 708 -16.58 23.25 -13.91
N LYS A 709 -17.62 23.57 -14.70
CA LYS A 709 -17.52 23.71 -16.15
C LYS A 709 -16.57 24.85 -16.56
N ILE A 710 -16.67 26.00 -15.90
CA ILE A 710 -15.77 27.14 -16.18
C ILE A 710 -14.34 26.76 -15.88
N ARG A 711 -14.09 26.13 -14.71
CA ARG A 711 -12.75 25.68 -14.30
C ARG A 711 -12.19 24.64 -15.26
N TRP A 712 -12.97 23.63 -15.65
CA TRP A 712 -12.55 22.62 -16.62
C TRP A 712 -12.17 23.25 -17.97
N THR A 713 -13.04 24.09 -18.51
CA THR A 713 -12.80 24.75 -19.81
C THR A 713 -11.54 25.62 -19.83
N ARG A 714 -11.19 26.21 -18.68
CA ARG A 714 -10.01 27.10 -18.57
C ARG A 714 -8.71 26.37 -18.29
N CYS A 715 -8.76 25.28 -17.54
CA CYS A 715 -7.58 24.64 -16.97
C CYS A 715 -7.24 23.29 -17.59
N PHE A 716 -8.21 22.55 -18.11
CA PHE A 716 -7.96 21.22 -18.69
C PHE A 716 -7.35 21.36 -20.08
N ASP A 717 -6.20 20.69 -20.27
CA ASP A 717 -5.54 20.51 -21.57
C ASP A 717 -5.47 19.00 -21.84
N SER A 718 -6.03 18.54 -22.96
CA SER A 718 -6.10 17.11 -23.31
C SER A 718 -4.75 16.49 -23.68
N GLN A 719 -3.69 17.28 -23.81
CA GLN A 719 -2.35 16.85 -24.23
C GLN A 719 -1.26 17.13 -23.18
N LYS A 720 -1.60 17.85 -22.12
CA LYS A 720 -0.63 18.28 -21.13
C LYS A 720 -1.20 18.21 -19.71
N ALA A 721 -0.42 17.61 -18.81
CA ALA A 721 -0.75 17.61 -17.40
C ALA A 721 -0.71 19.02 -16.79
N THR A 722 -1.69 19.36 -15.97
CA THR A 722 -1.63 20.55 -15.12
C THR A 722 -0.52 20.37 -14.09
N LEU A 723 0.50 21.24 -14.14
CA LEU A 723 1.64 21.21 -13.23
C LEU A 723 1.39 22.09 -12.00
N PRO A 724 2.08 21.87 -10.88
CA PRO A 724 1.94 22.70 -9.68
C PRO A 724 2.25 24.18 -9.93
N ASP A 725 3.20 24.47 -10.82
CA ASP A 725 3.56 25.86 -11.18
C ASP A 725 2.45 26.55 -11.98
N ASP A 726 1.67 25.81 -12.76
CA ASP A 726 0.47 26.31 -13.43
C ASP A 726 -0.64 26.65 -12.43
N LEU A 727 -0.62 26.00 -11.27
CA LEU A 727 -1.55 26.20 -10.16
C LEU A 727 -1.03 27.16 -9.07
N ARG A 728 0.24 27.58 -9.15
CA ARG A 728 0.85 28.57 -8.24
C ARG A 728 0.89 29.93 -8.92
N SER A 729 0.52 30.94 -8.19
CA SER A 729 0.84 32.28 -8.61
C SER A 729 2.18 32.72 -8.07
N ASN A 730 2.99 33.34 -8.87
CA ASN A 730 4.08 34.18 -8.40
C ASN A 730 3.48 35.31 -7.53
N ALA A 731 3.97 35.44 -6.31
CA ALA A 731 3.56 36.51 -5.37
C ALA A 731 2.10 36.44 -4.85
N GLY A 732 1.58 35.26 -4.51
CA GLY A 732 0.30 35.09 -3.80
C GLY A 732 -0.94 35.20 -4.70
N GLY A 733 -0.82 35.02 -5.99
CA GLY A 733 -1.93 34.96 -6.92
C GLY A 733 -2.20 33.50 -7.39
N MET A 734 -3.44 33.18 -7.78
CA MET A 734 -3.85 31.93 -8.38
C MET A 734 -3.36 31.76 -9.81
N PRO A 735 -3.30 30.50 -10.33
CA PRO A 735 -3.05 30.27 -11.74
C PRO A 735 -4.02 31.07 -12.59
N GLU A 736 -3.56 31.48 -13.76
CA GLU A 736 -4.37 32.31 -14.67
C GLU A 736 -5.71 31.65 -15.01
N CYS A 737 -5.75 30.30 -15.01
CA CYS A 737 -6.95 29.52 -15.25
C CYS A 737 -7.94 29.50 -14.06
N ALA A 738 -7.50 29.81 -12.84
CA ALA A 738 -8.32 29.73 -11.62
C ALA A 738 -8.59 31.11 -10.95
N ARG A 739 -8.11 32.22 -11.53
CA ARG A 739 -7.99 33.54 -10.87
C ARG A 739 -9.26 34.23 -10.41
N GLU A 740 -10.42 33.86 -10.90
CA GLU A 740 -11.60 34.71 -10.67
C GLU A 740 -12.52 34.32 -9.51
N GLN A 741 -12.41 33.16 -8.89
CA GLN A 741 -13.37 32.72 -7.88
C GLN A 741 -12.82 32.13 -6.57
N ASP A 742 -11.57 31.78 -6.47
CA ASP A 742 -11.04 31.09 -5.30
C ASP A 742 -9.77 31.74 -4.71
N ARG A 743 -9.92 32.72 -3.87
CA ARG A 743 -8.82 33.26 -3.04
C ARG A 743 -8.27 32.25 -2.00
N ILE A 744 -8.77 31.03 -1.93
CA ILE A 744 -8.52 30.04 -0.88
C ILE A 744 -7.92 28.74 -1.43
N ALA A 745 -7.82 28.55 -2.74
CA ALA A 745 -7.41 27.29 -3.36
C ALA A 745 -5.88 27.06 -3.44
N SER A 746 -5.09 27.72 -2.62
CA SER A 746 -3.62 27.57 -2.68
C SER A 746 -3.05 26.48 -1.80
N VAL A 747 -3.84 25.54 -1.30
CA VAL A 747 -3.33 24.44 -0.50
C VAL A 747 -3.91 23.12 -0.99
N TRP A 748 -3.25 22.54 -1.96
CA TRP A 748 -3.43 21.15 -2.32
C TRP A 748 -3.00 20.29 -1.14
N PHE A 749 -3.92 19.50 -0.59
CA PHE A 749 -3.66 18.42 0.36
C PHE A 749 -2.79 18.74 1.59
N GLU A 750 -2.88 19.91 2.21
CA GLU A 750 -2.49 20.03 3.61
C GLU A 750 -3.68 19.62 4.47
N ASN A 751 -3.56 18.49 5.12
CA ASN A 751 -4.45 17.94 6.14
C ASN A 751 -5.73 17.20 5.71
N ASP A 752 -5.70 16.31 4.77
CA ASP A 752 -5.86 14.95 5.23
C ASP A 752 -4.53 14.63 5.91
N LEU A 753 -4.53 14.14 7.12
CA LEU A 753 -3.35 13.59 7.77
C LEU A 753 -2.87 12.39 6.92
N ALA A 754 -2.47 12.71 5.68
CA ALA A 754 -1.64 11.84 4.89
C ALA A 754 -0.41 11.68 5.73
N CYS A 755 -0.25 10.54 6.28
CA CYS A 755 0.96 10.11 6.91
C CYS A 755 2.11 10.67 6.12
N GLN A 756 2.92 11.53 6.73
CA GLN A 756 4.20 11.92 6.16
C GLN A 756 5.13 10.76 6.45
N ASP A 757 5.71 10.19 5.41
CA ASP A 757 6.53 8.97 5.42
C ASP A 757 7.76 8.99 6.35
N THR A 758 7.88 9.98 7.20
CA THR A 758 8.94 10.10 8.23
C THR A 758 8.40 10.03 9.65
N ASP A 759 7.08 9.97 9.86
CA ASP A 759 6.54 9.70 11.17
C ASP A 759 6.40 8.18 11.33
N GLU A 760 7.07 7.61 12.32
CA GLU A 760 6.86 6.25 12.85
C GLU A 760 5.39 5.96 13.20
N GLY A 761 4.49 6.89 12.92
CA GLY A 761 3.06 6.88 13.13
C GLY A 761 2.21 6.82 11.86
N CYS A 762 2.80 6.65 10.69
CA CYS A 762 2.06 6.42 9.44
C CYS A 762 1.66 4.98 9.29
N SER A 763 0.81 4.55 10.20
CA SER A 763 0.28 3.21 10.16
C SER A 763 -0.79 3.05 9.08
N TYR A 764 -1.04 1.82 8.75
CA TYR A 764 -2.10 1.33 7.90
C TYR A 764 -3.45 1.97 8.24
N THR A 765 -4.34 2.06 7.28
CA THR A 765 -5.60 2.77 7.41
C THR A 765 -6.66 1.91 8.05
N GLY A 766 -7.18 2.32 9.20
CA GLY A 766 -8.23 1.64 9.91
C GLY A 766 -9.61 2.24 9.58
N THR A 767 -10.29 1.67 8.62
CA THR A 767 -11.66 2.03 8.24
C THR A 767 -12.29 0.80 7.61
N THR A 768 -13.59 0.60 7.78
CA THR A 768 -14.34 -0.41 7.03
C THR A 768 -15.50 0.22 6.29
N ALA A 769 -15.94 -0.45 5.22
CA ALA A 769 -17.12 -0.07 4.46
C ALA A 769 -17.92 -1.31 4.09
N PHE A 770 -19.24 -1.13 3.99
CA PHE A 770 -20.12 -2.15 3.49
C PHE A 770 -21.32 -1.55 2.75
N ALA A 771 -21.92 -2.34 1.89
CA ALA A 771 -23.07 -1.97 1.08
C ALA A 771 -24.08 -3.12 1.07
N ILE A 772 -25.36 -2.80 1.15
CA ILE A 772 -26.47 -3.74 1.13
C ILE A 772 -27.55 -3.20 0.23
N ALA A 773 -28.20 -4.06 -0.54
CA ALA A 773 -29.35 -3.69 -1.33
C ALA A 773 -30.28 -4.88 -1.52
N ASP A 774 -31.57 -4.58 -1.82
CA ASP A 774 -32.54 -5.57 -2.27
C ASP A 774 -33.06 -5.23 -3.68
N GLY A 775 -33.73 -6.19 -4.27
CA GLY A 775 -34.35 -6.06 -5.61
C GLY A 775 -35.56 -5.16 -5.65
N GLU A 776 -36.11 -4.76 -4.52
CA GLU A 776 -37.24 -3.82 -4.40
C GLU A 776 -36.77 -2.36 -4.53
N GLY A 777 -35.48 -2.12 -4.36
CA GLY A 777 -34.86 -0.80 -4.50
C GLY A 777 -34.46 -0.15 -3.17
N ASN A 778 -34.53 -0.85 -2.05
CA ASN A 778 -33.97 -0.40 -0.78
C ASN A 778 -32.46 -0.66 -0.79
N PHE A 779 -31.67 0.32 -0.38
CA PHE A 779 -30.23 0.16 -0.36
C PHE A 779 -29.53 1.12 0.61
N VAL A 780 -28.38 0.67 1.10
CA VAL A 780 -27.61 1.39 2.11
C VAL A 780 -26.12 1.24 1.86
N SER A 781 -25.38 2.31 2.09
CA SER A 781 -23.92 2.33 2.15
C SER A 781 -23.45 2.89 3.47
N VAL A 782 -22.52 2.20 4.13
CA VAL A 782 -21.98 2.61 5.43
C VAL A 782 -20.46 2.65 5.34
N THR A 783 -19.88 3.69 5.91
CA THR A 783 -18.44 3.73 6.20
C THR A 783 -18.25 4.08 7.66
N GLN A 784 -17.61 3.18 8.42
CA GLN A 784 -17.30 3.34 9.83
C GLN A 784 -15.82 3.10 10.11
N THR A 785 -15.29 3.72 11.18
CA THR A 785 -13.84 3.80 11.37
C THR A 785 -13.45 4.10 12.82
N LEU A 786 -12.25 3.66 13.20
CA LEU A 786 -11.56 4.13 14.42
C LEU A 786 -10.68 5.37 14.13
N GLY A 787 -10.38 5.64 12.85
CA GLY A 787 -9.45 6.67 12.39
C GLY A 787 -8.26 6.06 11.68
N THR A 788 -7.13 5.95 12.35
CA THR A 788 -6.00 5.15 11.87
C THR A 788 -6.21 3.67 12.17
N TRP A 789 -5.40 2.77 11.62
CA TRP A 789 -5.38 1.36 11.94
C TRP A 789 -5.16 1.17 13.45
N GLY A 790 -5.96 0.31 14.08
CA GLY A 790 -5.92 0.14 15.54
C GLY A 790 -6.43 1.33 16.36
N GLY A 791 -6.89 2.41 15.73
CA GLY A 791 -7.39 3.61 16.39
C GLY A 791 -6.36 4.24 17.33
N ASN A 792 -6.70 4.34 18.61
CA ASN A 792 -5.79 4.82 19.66
C ASN A 792 -4.89 3.74 20.27
N PHE A 793 -4.95 2.48 19.79
CA PHE A 793 -4.20 1.31 20.25
C PHE A 793 -4.47 0.87 21.69
N TYR A 794 -5.47 1.43 22.33
CA TYR A 794 -5.82 1.15 23.73
C TYR A 794 -7.16 0.44 23.85
N VAL A 795 -7.19 -0.62 24.64
CA VAL A 795 -8.37 -1.38 25.00
C VAL A 795 -8.58 -1.28 26.52
N THR A 796 -9.73 -0.77 26.95
CA THR A 796 -10.09 -0.75 28.36
C THR A 796 -10.28 -2.18 28.89
N PRO A 797 -9.65 -2.57 30.01
CA PRO A 797 -9.80 -3.89 30.61
C PRO A 797 -11.28 -4.28 30.85
N GLY A 798 -11.68 -5.47 30.41
CA GLY A 798 -13.05 -5.98 30.54
C GLY A 798 -14.09 -5.37 29.61
N ILE A 799 -13.67 -4.57 28.60
CA ILE A 799 -14.52 -3.94 27.57
C ILE A 799 -14.30 -4.54 26.17
N GLY A 800 -13.05 -4.80 25.80
CA GLY A 800 -12.68 -5.63 24.65
C GLY A 800 -12.62 -4.94 23.29
N PHE A 801 -12.62 -3.60 23.18
CA PHE A 801 -12.47 -2.91 21.90
C PHE A 801 -11.56 -1.67 22.00
N PRO A 802 -10.82 -1.31 20.91
CA PRO A 802 -10.06 -0.08 20.84
C PRO A 802 -10.96 1.13 20.51
N TYR A 803 -10.48 2.33 20.82
CA TYR A 803 -11.21 3.58 20.60
C TYR A 803 -10.67 4.33 19.37
N ASN A 804 -11.44 5.33 18.94
CA ASN A 804 -11.02 6.29 17.94
C ASN A 804 -9.86 7.17 18.42
N ASP A 805 -9.13 7.76 17.44
CA ASP A 805 -7.98 8.65 17.65
C ASP A 805 -8.30 10.13 17.34
N LYS A 806 -9.55 10.54 17.45
CA LYS A 806 -10.04 11.76 16.80
C LYS A 806 -9.79 13.07 17.53
N LEU A 807 -9.26 13.04 18.74
CA LEU A 807 -8.92 14.31 19.44
C LEU A 807 -7.91 15.17 18.65
N ARG A 808 -7.07 14.57 17.80
CA ARG A 808 -6.12 15.27 16.92
C ARG A 808 -6.73 15.86 15.65
N SER A 809 -7.98 15.55 15.32
CA SER A 809 -8.60 15.95 14.04
C SER A 809 -9.11 17.40 14.02
N TYR A 810 -9.01 18.13 15.12
CA TYR A 810 -9.49 19.49 15.22
C TYR A 810 -8.38 20.52 15.00
N GLY A 811 -8.76 21.71 14.53
CA GLY A 811 -7.82 22.82 14.38
C GLY A 811 -7.22 23.29 15.73
N SER A 812 -5.93 23.60 15.73
CA SER A 812 -5.21 24.11 16.91
C SER A 812 -5.33 25.62 17.12
N ASN A 813 -5.89 26.36 16.16
CA ASN A 813 -6.15 27.79 16.33
C ASN A 813 -7.47 28.00 17.05
N PRO A 814 -7.51 28.58 18.26
CA PRO A 814 -8.75 28.70 19.05
C PRO A 814 -9.84 29.57 18.41
N THR A 815 -9.48 30.47 17.52
CA THR A 815 -10.42 31.31 16.75
C THR A 815 -10.60 30.80 15.32
N GLY A 816 -9.94 29.67 14.97
CA GLY A 816 -9.97 29.11 13.61
C GLY A 816 -11.22 28.27 13.36
N TYR A 817 -11.60 28.21 12.11
CA TYR A 817 -12.67 27.34 11.65
C TYR A 817 -12.30 25.87 11.91
N GLY A 818 -13.24 25.10 12.49
CA GLY A 818 -12.98 23.73 12.88
C GLY A 818 -12.08 23.55 14.12
N ALA A 819 -11.91 24.59 14.94
CA ALA A 819 -11.19 24.51 16.20
C ALA A 819 -11.73 23.40 17.13
N ARG A 820 -10.87 22.88 18.01
CA ARG A 820 -11.29 21.95 19.06
C ARG A 820 -12.17 22.68 20.07
N LEU A 821 -13.46 22.46 19.98
CA LEU A 821 -14.47 23.01 20.89
C LEU A 821 -15.20 21.87 21.64
N PRO A 822 -15.73 22.12 22.83
CA PRO A 822 -16.59 21.18 23.53
C PRO A 822 -17.71 20.68 22.62
N TYR A 823 -17.93 19.35 22.63
CA TYR A 823 -18.96 18.65 21.88
C TYR A 823 -18.88 18.77 20.35
N ALA A 824 -17.84 19.35 19.79
CA ALA A 824 -17.64 19.41 18.35
C ALA A 824 -17.52 18.01 17.75
N ARG A 825 -18.07 17.83 16.55
CA ARG A 825 -17.89 16.61 15.75
C ARG A 825 -16.65 16.70 14.91
N ASN A 826 -15.98 15.57 14.74
CA ASN A 826 -14.73 15.51 13.96
C ASN A 826 -15.00 15.54 12.45
N GLY A 827 -14.08 16.13 11.70
CA GLY A 827 -13.99 15.94 10.25
C GLY A 827 -13.40 14.57 9.88
N THR A 828 -13.76 14.08 8.70
CA THR A 828 -13.24 12.83 8.12
C THR A 828 -13.43 12.80 6.61
N SER A 829 -12.75 11.91 5.90
CA SER A 829 -12.84 11.73 4.44
C SER A 829 -13.72 10.56 4.01
N ILE A 830 -14.48 9.92 4.90
CA ILE A 830 -15.36 8.82 4.55
C ILE A 830 -16.39 9.24 3.48
N SER A 831 -16.80 8.29 2.63
CA SER A 831 -17.60 8.60 1.43
C SER A 831 -18.63 7.50 1.12
N PRO A 832 -19.52 7.13 2.08
CA PRO A 832 -20.64 6.28 1.74
C PRO A 832 -21.52 7.00 0.72
N THR A 833 -21.91 6.28 -0.35
CA THR A 833 -22.55 6.90 -1.51
C THR A 833 -23.62 6.00 -2.09
N LEU A 834 -24.76 6.61 -2.47
CA LEU A 834 -25.81 5.98 -3.26
C LEU A 834 -25.92 6.66 -4.63
N VAL A 835 -26.10 5.87 -5.66
CA VAL A 835 -26.26 6.31 -7.05
C VAL A 835 -27.62 5.86 -7.57
N PHE A 836 -28.34 6.80 -8.18
CA PHE A 836 -29.59 6.54 -8.88
C PHE A 836 -29.38 6.74 -10.39
N HIS A 837 -29.93 5.87 -11.19
CA HIS A 837 -30.07 6.08 -12.61
C HIS A 837 -31.20 7.10 -12.86
N GLY A 838 -30.96 8.12 -13.66
CA GLY A 838 -31.90 9.22 -13.91
C GLY A 838 -31.74 10.40 -12.94
N THR A 839 -32.48 11.46 -13.22
CA THR A 839 -32.51 12.71 -12.43
C THR A 839 -33.95 13.16 -12.16
N GLY A 840 -34.14 13.96 -11.13
CA GLY A 840 -35.49 14.42 -10.73
C GLY A 840 -36.41 13.27 -10.30
N ASP A 841 -37.68 13.29 -10.69
CA ASP A 841 -38.70 12.32 -10.28
C ASP A 841 -38.55 10.92 -10.96
N ASP A 842 -37.72 10.81 -11.99
CA ASP A 842 -37.49 9.56 -12.74
C ASP A 842 -36.31 8.72 -12.19
N GLN A 843 -35.83 9.00 -10.99
CA GLN A 843 -34.72 8.31 -10.37
C GLN A 843 -35.04 6.86 -10.02
N LYS A 844 -34.10 5.95 -10.32
CA LYS A 844 -34.17 4.53 -9.93
C LYS A 844 -32.90 4.12 -9.20
N PRO A 845 -33.01 3.42 -8.06
CA PRO A 845 -31.85 2.88 -7.36
C PRO A 845 -30.94 2.09 -8.29
N LEU A 846 -29.61 2.31 -8.22
CA LEU A 846 -28.65 1.66 -9.07
C LEU A 846 -27.47 1.06 -8.28
N LEU A 847 -26.79 1.84 -7.42
CA LEU A 847 -25.55 1.43 -6.79
C LEU A 847 -25.45 1.97 -5.37
N ALA A 848 -25.16 1.08 -4.41
CA ALA A 848 -24.62 1.45 -3.11
C ALA A 848 -23.11 1.17 -3.11
N VAL A 849 -22.28 2.15 -2.73
CA VAL A 849 -20.82 2.02 -2.70
C VAL A 849 -20.21 2.77 -1.53
N GLY A 850 -19.24 2.14 -0.89
CA GLY A 850 -18.42 2.73 0.17
C GLY A 850 -16.99 2.21 0.06
N ALA A 851 -16.06 2.88 0.73
CA ALA A 851 -14.67 2.44 0.74
C ALA A 851 -13.98 2.77 2.06
N ALA A 852 -12.88 2.06 2.30
CA ALA A 852 -11.94 2.26 3.39
C ALA A 852 -10.57 2.67 2.85
N GLY A 853 -9.67 3.19 3.68
CA GLY A 853 -8.30 3.47 3.23
C GLY A 853 -7.87 4.93 3.34
N ASN A 854 -8.42 5.72 4.28
CA ASN A 854 -8.05 7.10 4.52
C ASN A 854 -8.15 7.97 3.24
N ALA A 855 -7.04 8.53 2.74
CA ALA A 855 -7.01 9.31 1.49
C ALA A 855 -7.49 8.50 0.26
N TRP A 856 -7.36 7.17 0.28
CA TRP A 856 -7.81 6.27 -0.78
C TRP A 856 -9.33 6.08 -0.84
N ILE A 857 -10.07 6.41 0.22
CA ILE A 857 -11.54 6.23 0.27
C ILE A 857 -12.21 6.90 -0.93
N GLY A 858 -11.96 8.20 -1.10
CA GLY A 858 -12.54 8.97 -2.21
C GLY A 858 -12.05 8.50 -3.58
N ALA A 859 -10.80 8.02 -3.70
CA ALA A 859 -10.26 7.48 -4.94
C ALA A 859 -10.93 6.13 -5.31
N ALA A 860 -11.17 5.27 -4.32
CA ALA A 860 -11.82 3.98 -4.53
C ALA A 860 -13.29 4.14 -4.94
N VAL A 861 -14.07 4.96 -4.23
CA VAL A 861 -15.47 5.26 -4.59
C VAL A 861 -15.56 5.87 -5.99
N TYR A 862 -14.66 6.82 -6.30
CA TYR A 862 -14.58 7.46 -7.62
C TYR A 862 -14.29 6.44 -8.73
N SER A 863 -13.33 5.52 -8.51
CA SER A 863 -13.00 4.44 -9.47
C SER A 863 -14.16 3.48 -9.71
N VAL A 864 -14.89 3.09 -8.65
CA VAL A 864 -16.04 2.17 -8.77
C VAL A 864 -17.18 2.83 -9.53
N ILE A 865 -17.54 4.08 -9.19
CA ILE A 865 -18.61 4.83 -9.87
C ILE A 865 -18.30 4.99 -11.36
N THR A 866 -17.09 5.42 -11.71
CA THR A 866 -16.69 5.58 -13.12
C THR A 866 -16.58 4.25 -13.85
N GLY A 867 -16.13 3.19 -13.18
CA GLY A 867 -16.09 1.84 -13.73
C GLY A 867 -17.49 1.29 -14.09
N ILE A 868 -18.48 1.57 -13.26
CA ILE A 868 -19.87 1.14 -13.49
C ILE A 868 -20.56 2.05 -14.52
N ILE A 869 -20.49 3.38 -14.35
CA ILE A 869 -21.22 4.31 -15.21
C ILE A 869 -20.55 4.48 -16.58
N ASP A 870 -19.24 4.73 -16.62
CA ASP A 870 -18.51 4.97 -17.88
C ASP A 870 -18.08 3.66 -18.55
N GLY A 871 -17.74 2.64 -17.76
CA GLY A 871 -17.22 1.38 -18.24
C GLY A 871 -18.27 0.27 -18.41
N GLY A 872 -19.48 0.43 -17.86
CA GLY A 872 -20.53 -0.59 -17.89
C GLY A 872 -20.17 -1.90 -17.16
N LEU A 873 -19.28 -1.81 -16.17
CA LEU A 873 -18.79 -2.99 -15.44
C LEU A 873 -19.80 -3.47 -14.40
N ASP A 874 -19.83 -4.76 -14.14
CA ASP A 874 -20.45 -5.33 -12.95
C ASP A 874 -19.70 -4.91 -11.68
N PRO A 875 -20.30 -5.02 -10.48
CA PRO A 875 -19.68 -4.52 -9.24
C PRO A 875 -18.37 -5.25 -8.89
N GLN A 876 -18.21 -6.53 -9.25
CA GLN A 876 -16.97 -7.27 -8.99
C GLN A 876 -15.82 -6.73 -9.83
N ARG A 877 -16.03 -6.55 -11.14
CA ARG A 877 -15.03 -5.98 -12.03
C ARG A 877 -14.69 -4.53 -11.70
N ALA A 878 -15.69 -3.74 -11.30
CA ALA A 878 -15.48 -2.36 -10.88
C ALA A 878 -14.62 -2.27 -9.59
N LEU A 879 -14.83 -3.18 -8.63
CA LEU A 879 -14.00 -3.28 -7.43
C LEU A 879 -12.57 -3.75 -7.75
N GLU A 880 -12.35 -4.54 -8.79
CA GLU A 880 -11.05 -5.01 -9.23
C GLU A 880 -10.29 -4.04 -10.16
N LEU A 881 -10.87 -2.88 -10.48
CA LEU A 881 -10.15 -1.85 -11.24
C LEU A 881 -8.93 -1.35 -10.44
N PRO A 882 -7.80 -1.05 -11.12
CA PRO A 882 -6.62 -0.49 -10.46
C PRO A 882 -6.95 0.84 -9.78
N ARG A 883 -6.47 1.01 -8.56
CA ARG A 883 -6.63 2.27 -7.83
C ARG A 883 -5.53 3.25 -8.23
N PHE A 884 -5.87 4.53 -8.19
CA PHE A 884 -4.89 5.62 -8.29
C PHE A 884 -5.27 6.75 -7.32
N LEU A 885 -4.27 7.43 -6.81
CA LEU A 885 -4.42 8.57 -5.91
C LEU A 885 -3.53 9.71 -6.39
N VAL A 886 -4.08 10.91 -6.44
CA VAL A 886 -3.31 12.13 -6.70
C VAL A 886 -2.98 12.79 -5.37
N SER A 887 -1.70 12.90 -5.05
CA SER A 887 -1.20 13.49 -3.79
C SER A 887 -0.13 14.54 -4.06
N SER A 888 0.21 15.35 -3.05
CA SER A 888 1.35 16.26 -3.12
C SER A 888 2.59 15.61 -2.50
N SER A 889 3.72 15.57 -3.20
CA SER A 889 4.96 15.07 -2.62
C SER A 889 5.74 16.16 -1.88
N GLY A 890 6.21 15.87 -0.66
CA GLY A 890 7.46 16.38 -0.11
C GLY A 890 7.42 17.53 0.90
N ARG A 891 8.24 17.34 1.95
CA ARG A 891 8.84 18.37 2.78
C ARG A 891 9.94 19.05 1.94
N GLY A 892 9.66 20.11 1.25
CA GLY A 892 10.68 20.88 0.54
C GLY A 892 10.18 22.29 0.26
N GLY A 893 11.08 23.24 0.19
CA GLY A 893 10.75 24.59 -0.26
C GLY A 893 10.04 24.60 -1.59
N ASP A 894 9.39 25.68 -1.90
CA ASP A 894 8.37 25.87 -2.94
C ASP A 894 8.58 25.25 -4.35
N ALA A 895 9.77 24.83 -4.71
CA ALA A 895 10.06 24.29 -6.05
C ALA A 895 9.77 22.77 -6.21
N GLN A 896 9.47 22.02 -5.14
CA GLN A 896 9.40 20.55 -5.17
C GLN A 896 8.02 19.94 -4.88
N ARG A 897 6.98 20.72 -4.75
CA ARG A 897 5.61 20.20 -4.54
C ARG A 897 4.96 19.85 -5.87
N ALA A 898 5.38 18.76 -6.49
CA ALA A 898 4.70 18.22 -7.67
C ALA A 898 3.49 17.38 -7.24
N ALA A 899 2.38 17.47 -7.97
CA ALA A 899 1.32 16.48 -7.84
C ALA A 899 1.87 15.12 -8.31
N VAL A 900 1.89 14.16 -7.40
CA VAL A 900 2.36 12.80 -7.67
C VAL A 900 1.16 11.87 -7.76
N ILE A 901 1.17 11.00 -8.74
CA ILE A 901 0.15 9.98 -8.92
C ILE A 901 0.69 8.68 -8.37
N THR A 902 0.02 8.21 -7.35
CA THR A 902 0.29 6.92 -6.78
C THR A 902 -0.74 5.94 -7.35
N ALA A 903 -0.31 4.87 -8.01
CA ALA A 903 -1.20 3.97 -8.73
C ALA A 903 -0.82 2.50 -8.55
N GLU A 904 -1.82 1.63 -8.58
CA GLU A 904 -1.60 0.18 -8.68
C GLU A 904 -0.99 -0.17 -10.05
N ASP A 905 -0.11 -1.15 -10.07
CA ASP A 905 0.71 -1.55 -11.21
C ASP A 905 -0.03 -2.32 -12.33
N ILE A 906 -1.33 -2.57 -12.14
CA ILE A 906 -2.17 -3.19 -13.19
C ILE A 906 -2.79 -2.18 -14.19
N ILE A 907 -2.42 -0.89 -14.10
CA ILE A 907 -2.68 0.07 -15.19
C ILE A 907 -1.76 -0.25 -16.36
N ALA A 908 -2.31 -0.24 -17.58
CA ALA A 908 -1.53 -0.57 -18.77
C ALA A 908 -0.26 0.31 -18.86
N PRO A 909 0.94 -0.26 -19.04
CA PRO A 909 2.18 0.52 -19.15
C PRO A 909 2.18 1.52 -20.30
N SER A 910 1.54 1.18 -21.42
CA SER A 910 1.32 2.12 -22.51
C SER A 910 0.55 3.37 -22.06
N VAL A 911 -0.45 3.20 -21.20
CA VAL A 911 -1.21 4.30 -20.60
C VAL A 911 -0.32 5.16 -19.70
N VAL A 912 0.47 4.53 -18.84
CA VAL A 912 1.40 5.25 -17.94
C VAL A 912 2.45 6.00 -18.76
N ARG A 913 3.02 5.38 -19.79
CA ARG A 913 4.02 6.00 -20.69
C ARG A 913 3.46 7.24 -21.41
N GLU A 914 2.25 7.13 -21.96
CA GLU A 914 1.56 8.25 -22.61
C GLU A 914 1.30 9.40 -21.62
N LEU A 915 0.83 9.08 -20.40
CA LEU A 915 0.61 10.08 -19.37
C LEU A 915 1.89 10.78 -18.90
N ARG A 916 3.00 10.05 -18.83
CA ARG A 916 4.32 10.65 -18.57
C ARG A 916 4.73 11.60 -19.69
N GLY A 917 4.49 11.22 -20.95
CA GLY A 917 4.68 12.11 -22.09
C GLY A 917 3.85 13.41 -22.01
N MET A 918 2.69 13.38 -21.36
CA MET A 918 1.89 14.56 -21.04
C MET A 918 2.43 15.37 -19.84
N GLY A 919 3.43 14.88 -19.12
CA GLY A 919 4.05 15.52 -17.94
C GLY A 919 3.49 15.06 -16.57
N HIS A 920 2.71 13.99 -16.51
CA HIS A 920 2.31 13.40 -15.22
C HIS A 920 3.50 12.72 -14.55
N ARG A 921 3.57 12.82 -13.22
CA ARG A 921 4.57 12.14 -12.41
C ARG A 921 3.92 10.99 -11.66
N PHE A 922 4.36 9.79 -11.93
CA PHE A 922 3.91 8.59 -11.24
C PHE A 922 4.94 8.17 -10.18
N GLN A 923 4.47 8.04 -8.95
CA GLN A 923 5.15 7.30 -7.91
C GLN A 923 4.43 5.98 -7.77
N LYS A 924 5.18 4.91 -7.80
CA LYS A 924 4.62 3.58 -7.71
C LYS A 924 4.20 3.22 -6.29
N ILE A 925 3.17 2.39 -6.20
CA ILE A 925 2.85 1.61 -5.02
C ILE A 925 2.87 0.13 -5.38
N SER A 926 3.46 -0.68 -4.53
CA SER A 926 3.27 -2.11 -4.59
C SER A 926 1.86 -2.48 -4.13
N LEU A 927 1.38 -3.62 -4.57
CA LEU A 927 0.12 -4.21 -4.10
C LEU A 927 0.10 -4.55 -2.61
N ARG A 928 1.23 -4.52 -1.91
CA ARG A 928 1.30 -4.59 -0.45
C ARG A 928 0.67 -3.42 0.26
N GLY A 929 0.48 -2.31 -0.43
CA GLY A 929 -0.40 -1.28 0.00
C GLY A 929 -1.88 -1.70 -0.04
N GLU A 930 -2.23 -3.00 -0.17
CA GLU A 930 -3.60 -3.48 -0.28
C GLU A 930 -4.53 -2.87 0.75
N MET A 931 -4.11 -2.83 1.99
CA MET A 931 -4.86 -2.16 3.07
C MET A 931 -4.84 -0.63 2.96
N ARG A 932 -3.90 -0.05 2.24
CA ARG A 932 -3.76 1.40 2.00
C ARG A 932 -4.48 1.89 0.75
N MET A 933 -4.78 1.00 -0.21
CA MET A 933 -5.28 1.35 -1.54
C MET A 933 -6.80 1.49 -1.65
N GLY A 934 -7.50 1.56 -0.54
CA GLY A 934 -8.93 1.76 -0.57
C GLY A 934 -9.70 0.48 -0.88
N TYR A 935 -9.87 -0.38 0.13
CA TYR A 935 -10.88 -1.44 0.10
C TYR A 935 -12.24 -0.85 -0.26
N GLY A 936 -13.00 -1.49 -1.14
CA GLY A 936 -14.33 -1.08 -1.56
C GLY A 936 -15.40 -2.14 -1.27
N ALA A 937 -16.63 -1.66 -1.03
CA ALA A 937 -17.84 -2.48 -1.00
C ALA A 937 -18.84 -1.89 -1.99
N ALA A 938 -19.46 -2.73 -2.82
CA ALA A 938 -20.40 -2.27 -3.84
C ALA A 938 -21.52 -3.28 -4.08
N VAL A 939 -22.75 -2.78 -4.18
CA VAL A 939 -23.93 -3.56 -4.59
C VAL A 939 -24.67 -2.78 -5.67
N VAL A 940 -24.94 -3.45 -6.80
CA VAL A 940 -25.72 -2.90 -7.93
C VAL A 940 -27.10 -3.50 -7.94
N ILE A 941 -28.11 -2.69 -8.15
CA ILE A 941 -29.51 -3.12 -8.34
C ILE A 941 -29.82 -3.06 -9.82
N GLN A 942 -30.24 -4.19 -10.38
CA GLN A 942 -30.64 -4.27 -11.79
C GLN A 942 -31.71 -5.34 -11.99
N ASN A 943 -32.76 -5.01 -12.74
CA ASN A 943 -33.82 -5.94 -13.11
C ASN A 943 -34.55 -6.63 -11.93
N GLY A 944 -34.64 -5.99 -10.78
CA GLY A 944 -35.27 -6.54 -9.57
C GLY A 944 -34.36 -7.52 -8.79
N GLU A 945 -33.07 -7.52 -9.07
CA GLU A 945 -32.07 -8.28 -8.34
C GLU A 945 -30.97 -7.36 -7.83
N ALA A 946 -30.32 -7.75 -6.72
CA ALA A 946 -29.14 -7.10 -6.18
C ALA A 946 -27.90 -7.97 -6.44
N THR A 947 -26.83 -7.34 -6.92
CA THR A 947 -25.54 -8.00 -7.18
C THR A 947 -24.44 -7.34 -6.35
N ALA A 948 -23.82 -8.08 -5.44
CA ALA A 948 -22.71 -7.64 -4.60
C ALA A 948 -21.37 -8.08 -5.18
N GLY A 949 -20.36 -7.21 -5.10
CA GLY A 949 -18.96 -7.55 -5.38
C GLY A 949 -18.14 -7.71 -4.10
N ALA A 950 -17.04 -8.45 -4.17
CA ALA A 950 -16.08 -8.69 -3.09
C ALA A 950 -14.70 -8.15 -3.46
N ASP A 951 -14.24 -7.10 -2.79
CA ASP A 951 -12.93 -6.48 -3.08
C ASP A 951 -11.80 -7.42 -2.62
N PRO A 952 -10.82 -7.74 -3.48
CA PRO A 952 -9.72 -8.63 -3.14
C PRO A 952 -8.66 -7.99 -2.22
N ARG A 953 -8.69 -6.67 -1.99
CA ARG A 953 -7.66 -5.95 -1.21
C ARG A 953 -7.71 -6.18 0.30
N ARG A 954 -8.78 -6.83 0.77
CA ARG A 954 -8.95 -7.39 2.12
C ARG A 954 -9.67 -8.73 2.03
N SER A 955 -10.12 -9.25 3.15
CA SER A 955 -10.97 -10.46 3.20
C SER A 955 -12.39 -10.21 2.69
N GLY A 956 -12.56 -9.23 1.79
CA GLY A 956 -13.82 -8.80 1.23
C GLY A 956 -14.70 -9.95 0.79
N SER A 957 -15.99 -9.87 1.08
CA SER A 957 -16.96 -10.95 0.83
C SER A 957 -18.24 -10.38 0.24
N ALA A 958 -18.84 -11.15 -0.66
CA ALA A 958 -20.15 -10.91 -1.22
C ALA A 958 -21.04 -12.13 -1.01
N LYS A 959 -22.25 -11.92 -0.55
CA LYS A 959 -23.28 -12.97 -0.47
C LYS A 959 -24.64 -12.41 -0.84
N ALA A 960 -25.52 -13.27 -1.34
CA ALA A 960 -26.88 -12.90 -1.69
C ALA A 960 -27.88 -13.86 -1.03
N SER A 961 -29.05 -13.30 -0.66
CA SER A 961 -30.21 -14.04 -0.25
C SER A 961 -31.11 -14.29 -1.47
N GLN A 962 -31.72 -15.49 -1.55
CA GLN A 962 -32.73 -15.84 -2.52
C GLN A 962 -34.16 -15.76 -1.92
N GLN A 963 -34.26 -15.56 -0.61
CA GLN A 963 -35.51 -15.38 0.12
C GLN A 963 -35.96 -13.91 0.11
N GLN A 964 -37.27 -13.72 0.19
CA GLN A 964 -37.90 -12.38 0.31
C GLN A 964 -37.81 -11.92 1.75
#